data_87cded4d23bbf836ca9bdb388c363df8
#
_entry.id   87cded4d23bbf836ca9bdb388c363df8
#
_cell.length_a   1.000
_cell.length_b   1.000
_cell.length_c   1.000
_cell.angle_alpha   90.00
_cell.angle_beta   90.00
_cell.angle_gamma   90.00
#
_symmetry.space_group_name_H-M   'P 1'
#
loop_
_entity.id
_entity.type
_entity.pdbx_description
1 polymer ?
#
loop_
_entity_poly.entity_id
_entity_poly.type
_entity_poly.pdbx_seq_one_letter_code
_entity_poly.pdbx_strand_id
1 'polypeptide(L)'
;MFSEEQENHLGDAIAEQTIRRFRVIADDEVRSHLVRIGERLLQHLPPTSIRFEFYLVDLPETNAFVIPGGRVFVTRKLVALTNGEDELAGVVAHEIGHAVARDGAVDMSRRFRQVLKVNEVGDRKDIYDKFHEILENIMRSRPDPDARNRAEAHQIDADRLGVYLMARAGYAPNSFADFWDRFTENQGRKGNWFSDLFGATRPESRRLREITRTLGVLPRECADARPVPTLAEYQKWQAAVVAYAGLGHRERIPGLISRKRLDPPLRGDVTHLRFSPNGKYILAQDDSGITVLSREPFRTLFRIPAPEAYRAQFTPDSERVVLHNAALRVEWWSIADKERIAAHEIALLRGCFNSALSPDGTLLACFGGERDVRLVNVESGETVFQKKEFTIVSFYRYLRWLEERSDEDSPIVYFGFSPDMRYFVAARGIHNLALDLKANFANVPLRNSIKRVVGGGFTFLDDGRLIGVNYDNPKKSAVVTFPTGDVVMNLALGSQALAAPGSGNYVLLRPIDKYPVGIMNLETKKIFMANKTEALDIYDHVFVSERVTGELALHSNTSDEPIARTTLPLTRLGTLRAATVSADMTWLAVSQRSRGAVWNLQRGERVFHVRGFRGAHIEGDMLFADFPKFQNTKRQIARLQLTQKAVLGGPELSEDNTSQYGPFVVHFKPAKKDETTRRDVTMEVRDARNLQVLWSRHYADERPNVFVEPADGAMVLQWFGRESHARKQVREDPSLGVHTTQLREGDYYLEAVNARDGQRLGHLVVDSGRGSFRIRNATVHGDWLVMTDSQNRVLVHSLSSGEQKGRIFGVRATVSKATGMLCVENAQGQLALYDLATMEKRQNFAFPSSVSMVRFSNDGKRLFVVTDSQTVYWIDVAASTAALSSGN
;
A
#
# COMPACT_ATOMS: atom_id res chain seq x y z
N MET A 1 -6.97 1.65 32.46
CA MET A 1 -6.67 2.79 31.56
C MET A 1 -5.33 2.48 30.92
N PHE A 2 -5.06 3.00 29.72
CA PHE A 2 -3.73 2.89 29.10
C PHE A 2 -2.66 3.61 29.95
N SER A 3 -1.43 3.09 29.97
CA SER A 3 -0.29 3.90 30.39
C SER A 3 -0.03 5.02 29.37
N GLU A 4 0.71 6.07 29.73
CA GLU A 4 1.03 7.16 28.78
C GLU A 4 1.90 6.65 27.63
N GLU A 5 2.77 5.68 27.87
CA GLU A 5 3.56 5.03 26.84
C GLU A 5 2.70 4.26 25.84
N GLN A 6 1.74 3.47 26.35
CA GLN A 6 0.77 2.78 25.49
C GLN A 6 -0.09 3.76 24.70
N GLU A 7 -0.47 4.88 25.32
CA GLU A 7 -1.23 5.95 24.66
C GLU A 7 -0.43 6.60 23.54
N ASN A 8 0.85 6.86 23.73
CA ASN A 8 1.73 7.38 22.68
C ASN A 8 1.82 6.39 21.50
N HIS A 9 2.02 5.10 21.78
CA HIS A 9 2.07 4.08 20.73
C HIS A 9 0.73 3.93 20.00
N LEU A 10 -0.39 3.96 20.74
CA LEU A 10 -1.71 3.95 20.14
C LEU A 10 -1.93 5.17 19.25
N GLY A 11 -1.51 6.34 19.72
CA GLY A 11 -1.53 7.57 18.97
C GLY A 11 -0.73 7.47 17.66
N ASP A 12 0.46 6.86 17.69
CA ASP A 12 1.27 6.63 16.50
C ASP A 12 0.54 5.75 15.47
N ALA A 13 -0.10 4.68 15.93
CA ALA A 13 -0.85 3.77 15.05
C ALA A 13 -2.07 4.47 14.41
N ILE A 14 -2.79 5.28 15.18
CA ILE A 14 -3.94 6.04 14.68
C ILE A 14 -3.47 7.16 13.75
N ALA A 15 -2.39 7.88 14.10
CA ALA A 15 -1.84 8.95 13.29
C ALA A 15 -1.43 8.44 11.91
N GLU A 16 -0.78 7.29 11.83
CA GLU A 16 -0.40 6.70 10.54
C GLU A 16 -1.62 6.45 9.64
N GLN A 17 -2.70 5.89 10.20
CA GLN A 17 -3.93 5.68 9.44
C GLN A 17 -4.58 6.99 9.02
N THR A 18 -4.57 7.97 9.91
CA THR A 18 -5.10 9.32 9.65
C THR A 18 -4.32 10.00 8.53
N ILE A 19 -3.00 9.93 8.58
CA ILE A 19 -2.10 10.52 7.57
C ILE A 19 -2.28 9.86 6.20
N ARG A 20 -2.52 8.54 6.15
CA ARG A 20 -2.83 7.83 4.89
C ARG A 20 -4.19 8.24 4.30
N ARG A 21 -5.14 8.54 5.16
CA ARG A 21 -6.52 8.81 4.78
C ARG A 21 -6.73 10.27 4.41
N PHE A 22 -6.04 11.17 5.12
CA PHE A 22 -6.12 12.60 4.94
C PHE A 22 -4.84 13.13 4.30
N ARG A 23 -5.00 14.06 3.38
CA ARG A 23 -3.89 14.73 2.75
C ARG A 23 -3.20 15.66 3.74
N VAL A 24 -2.12 15.22 4.35
CA VAL A 24 -1.30 16.05 5.23
C VAL A 24 -0.51 17.04 4.40
N ILE A 25 -0.53 18.32 4.79
CA ILE A 25 0.33 19.35 4.24
C ILE A 25 1.71 19.17 4.89
N ALA A 26 2.60 18.51 4.16
CA ALA A 26 3.93 18.17 4.65
C ALA A 26 4.98 19.27 4.42
N ASP A 27 4.56 20.44 3.90
CA ASP A 27 5.43 21.59 3.72
C ASP A 27 5.76 22.19 5.10
N ASP A 28 7.03 22.02 5.52
CA ASP A 28 7.47 22.47 6.85
C ASP A 28 7.38 23.99 7.03
N GLU A 29 7.56 24.78 5.97
CA GLU A 29 7.41 26.24 6.04
C GLU A 29 5.94 26.61 6.31
N VAL A 30 5.01 25.95 5.60
CA VAL A 30 3.56 26.15 5.80
C VAL A 30 3.12 25.62 7.17
N ARG A 31 3.68 24.50 7.63
CA ARG A 31 3.33 23.90 8.93
C ARG A 31 3.97 24.59 10.14
N SER A 32 5.13 25.21 9.96
CA SER A 32 5.98 25.74 11.05
C SER A 32 5.23 26.72 11.97
N HIS A 33 4.31 27.52 11.43
CA HIS A 33 3.56 28.47 12.23
C HIS A 33 2.57 27.80 13.19
N LEU A 34 1.86 26.73 12.71
CA LEU A 34 0.99 25.91 13.57
C LEU A 34 1.82 25.22 14.67
N VAL A 35 3.00 24.70 14.33
CA VAL A 35 3.91 24.10 15.30
C VAL A 35 4.35 25.10 16.36
N ARG A 36 4.72 26.32 15.98
CA ARG A 36 5.10 27.39 16.94
C ARG A 36 3.97 27.75 17.90
N ILE A 37 2.72 27.84 17.41
CA ILE A 37 1.56 28.05 18.28
C ILE A 37 1.45 26.91 19.32
N GLY A 38 1.54 25.67 18.83
CA GLY A 38 1.47 24.50 19.71
C GLY A 38 2.60 24.45 20.74
N GLU A 39 3.85 24.63 20.31
CA GLU A 39 5.03 24.65 21.20
C GLU A 39 4.92 25.75 22.25
N ARG A 40 4.47 26.96 21.88
CA ARG A 40 4.28 28.06 22.82
C ARG A 40 3.24 27.71 23.88
N LEU A 41 2.14 27.06 23.51
CA LEU A 41 1.13 26.58 24.45
C LEU A 41 1.71 25.49 25.37
N LEU A 42 2.47 24.54 24.83
CA LEU A 42 3.04 23.43 25.56
C LEU A 42 4.06 23.85 26.64
N GLN A 43 4.76 24.98 26.45
CA GLN A 43 5.69 25.52 27.46
C GLN A 43 5.03 25.84 28.80
N HIS A 44 3.70 25.98 28.81
CA HIS A 44 2.91 26.31 30.01
C HIS A 44 2.17 25.12 30.61
N LEU A 45 2.40 23.89 30.06
CA LEU A 45 1.87 22.66 30.63
C LEU A 45 2.78 22.12 31.75
N PRO A 46 2.22 21.38 32.71
CA PRO A 46 3.00 20.55 33.59
C PRO A 46 3.81 19.50 32.79
N PRO A 47 4.94 18.99 33.32
CA PRO A 47 5.65 17.90 32.68
C PRO A 47 4.73 16.71 32.39
N THR A 48 4.76 16.25 31.14
CA THR A 48 3.97 15.10 30.67
C THR A 48 4.83 14.24 29.72
N SER A 49 4.57 12.94 29.68
CA SER A 49 5.19 12.04 28.72
C SER A 49 4.42 11.96 27.40
N ILE A 50 3.29 12.67 27.27
CA ILE A 50 2.53 12.75 26.01
C ILE A 50 3.38 13.44 24.96
N ARG A 51 3.51 12.84 23.78
CA ARG A 51 4.29 13.38 22.65
C ARG A 51 3.39 14.19 21.75
N PHE A 52 3.38 15.50 21.92
CA PHE A 52 2.60 16.37 21.06
C PHE A 52 3.21 16.54 19.68
N GLU A 53 2.37 16.39 18.66
CA GLU A 53 2.69 16.69 17.27
C GLU A 53 1.52 17.39 16.59
N PHE A 54 1.81 18.37 15.72
CA PHE A 54 0.82 19.22 15.08
C PHE A 54 0.82 18.99 13.58
N TYR A 55 -0.34 18.65 13.02
CA TYR A 55 -0.54 18.33 11.62
C TYR A 55 -1.53 19.29 10.97
N LEU A 56 -1.16 19.83 9.81
CA LEU A 56 -2.07 20.60 8.97
C LEU A 56 -2.57 19.67 7.86
N VAL A 57 -3.90 19.58 7.70
CA VAL A 57 -4.52 18.65 6.75
C VAL A 57 -5.40 19.35 5.74
N ASP A 58 -5.31 18.90 4.50
CA ASP A 58 -6.10 19.40 3.38
C ASP A 58 -7.43 18.65 3.29
N LEU A 59 -8.39 19.08 4.12
CA LEU A 59 -9.76 18.57 4.12
C LEU A 59 -10.74 19.69 3.81
N PRO A 60 -11.85 19.38 3.10
CA PRO A 60 -12.88 20.36 2.78
C PRO A 60 -13.74 20.77 4.00
N GLU A 61 -13.56 20.11 5.13
CA GLU A 61 -14.31 20.32 6.35
C GLU A 61 -13.58 21.27 7.29
N THR A 62 -14.34 22.07 8.04
CA THR A 62 -13.80 22.92 9.09
C THR A 62 -13.71 22.10 10.36
N ASN A 63 -12.52 21.68 10.75
CA ASN A 63 -12.32 20.82 11.91
C ASN A 63 -10.91 20.95 12.50
N ALA A 64 -10.81 20.72 13.81
CA ALA A 64 -9.59 20.32 14.49
C ALA A 64 -9.92 19.12 15.37
N PHE A 65 -8.97 18.26 15.62
CA PHE A 65 -9.15 17.12 16.51
C PHE A 65 -7.80 16.62 17.02
N VAL A 66 -7.81 16.06 18.21
CA VAL A 66 -6.65 15.37 18.78
C VAL A 66 -6.96 13.88 18.93
N ILE A 67 -5.98 13.06 18.63
CA ILE A 67 -6.04 11.62 18.88
C ILE A 67 -5.21 11.26 20.11
N PRO A 68 -5.46 10.11 20.76
CA PRO A 68 -4.66 9.67 21.90
C PRO A 68 -3.15 9.81 21.66
N GLY A 69 -2.40 10.19 22.67
CA GLY A 69 -0.96 10.43 22.57
C GLY A 69 -0.56 11.80 22.00
N GLY A 70 -1.52 12.77 21.91
CA GLY A 70 -1.21 14.18 21.66
C GLY A 70 -0.98 14.58 20.20
N ARG A 71 -1.45 13.78 19.20
CA ARG A 71 -1.35 14.20 17.78
C ARG A 71 -2.54 15.05 17.42
N VAL A 72 -2.31 16.36 17.22
CA VAL A 72 -3.31 17.38 16.91
C VAL A 72 -3.38 17.63 15.41
N PHE A 73 -4.56 17.52 14.84
CA PHE A 73 -4.83 17.75 13.42
C PHE A 73 -5.71 18.98 13.24
N VAL A 74 -5.28 19.90 12.38
CA VAL A 74 -6.00 21.13 12.06
C VAL A 74 -6.26 21.16 10.55
N THR A 75 -7.50 21.42 10.14
CA THR A 75 -7.82 21.49 8.72
C THR A 75 -7.48 22.85 8.12
N ARG A 76 -7.07 22.86 6.86
CA ARG A 76 -6.82 24.09 6.09
C ARG A 76 -8.03 25.01 6.08
N LYS A 77 -9.24 24.45 6.00
CA LYS A 77 -10.47 25.23 6.00
C LYS A 77 -10.73 25.91 7.35
N LEU A 78 -10.36 25.28 8.48
CA LEU A 78 -10.44 25.92 9.79
C LEU A 78 -9.48 27.10 9.86
N VAL A 79 -8.23 26.94 9.42
CA VAL A 79 -7.26 28.05 9.35
C VAL A 79 -7.80 29.22 8.53
N ALA A 80 -8.46 28.92 7.41
CA ALA A 80 -9.06 29.96 6.55
C ALA A 80 -10.18 30.75 7.24
N LEU A 81 -10.83 30.21 8.28
CA LEU A 81 -11.94 30.85 9.01
C LEU A 81 -11.48 31.63 10.23
N THR A 82 -10.25 31.48 10.68
CA THR A 82 -9.73 32.26 11.82
C THR A 82 -9.32 33.67 11.38
N ASN A 83 -9.63 34.68 12.20
CA ASN A 83 -9.30 36.08 11.92
C ASN A 83 -7.89 36.46 12.40
N GLY A 84 -7.29 35.66 13.28
CA GLY A 84 -5.98 35.92 13.84
C GLY A 84 -5.40 34.72 14.54
N GLU A 85 -4.13 34.83 14.94
CA GLU A 85 -3.40 33.75 15.62
C GLU A 85 -4.05 33.35 16.94
N ASP A 86 -4.57 34.31 17.70
CA ASP A 86 -5.22 34.04 18.99
C ASP A 86 -6.44 33.12 18.86
N GLU A 87 -7.22 33.25 17.78
CA GLU A 87 -8.34 32.35 17.52
C GLU A 87 -7.87 30.92 17.21
N LEU A 88 -6.85 30.80 16.37
CA LEU A 88 -6.25 29.51 16.08
C LEU A 88 -5.60 28.88 17.31
N ALA A 89 -4.90 29.69 18.10
CA ALA A 89 -4.32 29.27 19.38
C ALA A 89 -5.40 28.78 20.36
N GLY A 90 -6.57 29.38 20.37
CA GLY A 90 -7.72 28.93 21.16
C GLY A 90 -8.17 27.51 20.76
N VAL A 91 -8.32 27.27 19.47
CA VAL A 91 -8.68 25.92 18.96
C VAL A 91 -7.58 24.90 19.28
N VAL A 92 -6.31 25.23 19.07
CA VAL A 92 -5.19 24.34 19.39
C VAL A 92 -5.10 24.06 20.89
N ALA A 93 -5.31 25.09 21.74
CA ALA A 93 -5.31 24.95 23.19
C ALA A 93 -6.46 24.04 23.70
N HIS A 94 -7.62 24.13 23.06
CA HIS A 94 -8.75 23.23 23.32
C HIS A 94 -8.38 21.76 22.99
N GLU A 95 -7.77 21.50 21.85
CA GLU A 95 -7.33 20.15 21.48
C GLU A 95 -6.23 19.63 22.44
N ILE A 96 -5.32 20.50 22.84
CA ILE A 96 -4.34 20.16 23.89
C ILE A 96 -5.06 19.83 25.21
N GLY A 97 -6.14 20.55 25.55
CA GLY A 97 -6.98 20.26 26.70
C GLY A 97 -7.51 18.83 26.72
N HIS A 98 -8.06 18.37 25.61
CA HIS A 98 -8.50 16.97 25.44
C HIS A 98 -7.36 15.95 25.61
N ALA A 99 -6.18 16.26 25.07
CA ALA A 99 -5.02 15.38 25.22
C ALA A 99 -4.55 15.29 26.69
N VAL A 100 -4.49 16.41 27.40
CA VAL A 100 -4.10 16.49 28.82
C VAL A 100 -5.12 15.78 29.72
N ALA A 101 -6.42 15.95 29.43
CA ALA A 101 -7.49 15.24 30.13
C ALA A 101 -7.53 13.74 29.77
N ARG A 102 -6.78 13.34 28.73
CA ARG A 102 -6.72 11.97 28.20
C ARG A 102 -8.08 11.41 27.76
N ASP A 103 -8.99 12.29 27.31
CA ASP A 103 -10.35 11.92 26.96
C ASP A 103 -10.43 10.82 25.91
N GLY A 104 -9.64 10.94 24.86
CA GLY A 104 -9.55 9.93 23.80
C GLY A 104 -9.01 8.59 24.31
N ALA A 105 -8.00 8.59 25.20
CA ALA A 105 -7.44 7.40 25.80
C ALA A 105 -8.45 6.70 26.75
N VAL A 106 -9.20 7.47 27.52
CA VAL A 106 -10.25 6.95 28.42
C VAL A 106 -11.36 6.27 27.62
N ASP A 107 -11.87 6.92 26.57
CA ASP A 107 -12.93 6.36 25.73
C ASP A 107 -12.45 5.12 24.96
N MET A 108 -11.25 5.17 24.40
CA MET A 108 -10.62 4.00 23.73
C MET A 108 -10.41 2.84 24.71
N SER A 109 -9.87 3.12 25.91
CA SER A 109 -9.65 2.10 26.93
C SER A 109 -10.95 1.38 27.31
N ARG A 110 -12.07 2.12 27.42
CA ARG A 110 -13.39 1.55 27.70
C ARG A 110 -13.85 0.62 26.58
N ARG A 111 -13.72 1.07 25.35
CA ARG A 111 -14.09 0.29 24.15
C ARG A 111 -13.21 -0.95 23.99
N PHE A 112 -11.91 -0.83 24.25
CA PHE A 112 -11.00 -1.97 24.26
C PHE A 112 -11.39 -3.03 25.31
N ARG A 113 -11.79 -2.60 26.52
CA ARG A 113 -12.30 -3.53 27.55
C ARG A 113 -13.52 -4.30 27.08
N GLN A 114 -14.46 -3.62 26.45
CA GLN A 114 -15.67 -4.24 25.92
C GLN A 114 -15.36 -5.29 24.83
N VAL A 115 -14.49 -4.94 23.88
CA VAL A 115 -14.13 -5.83 22.77
C VAL A 115 -13.25 -6.99 23.21
N LEU A 116 -12.29 -6.74 24.10
CA LEU A 116 -11.39 -7.76 24.63
C LEU A 116 -12.00 -8.59 25.76
N LYS A 117 -13.17 -8.17 26.29
CA LYS A 117 -13.86 -8.80 27.45
C LYS A 117 -12.94 -8.92 28.66
N VAL A 118 -12.20 -7.86 28.98
CA VAL A 118 -11.29 -7.78 30.13
C VAL A 118 -11.68 -6.63 31.06
N ASN A 119 -11.36 -6.77 32.36
CA ASN A 119 -11.67 -5.71 33.31
C ASN A 119 -10.70 -4.51 33.17
N GLU A 120 -9.44 -4.79 32.84
CA GLU A 120 -8.41 -3.78 32.62
C GLU A 120 -7.68 -4.05 31.31
N VAL A 121 -7.29 -2.99 30.63
CA VAL A 121 -6.50 -3.08 29.41
C VAL A 121 -5.03 -3.34 29.77
N GLY A 122 -4.52 -2.67 30.83
CA GLY A 122 -3.18 -2.87 31.38
C GLY A 122 -2.06 -2.80 30.33
N ASP A 123 -0.90 -3.41 30.64
CA ASP A 123 0.29 -3.44 29.77
C ASP A 123 0.25 -4.58 28.73
N ARG A 124 -0.91 -4.88 28.20
CA ARG A 124 -1.06 -5.94 27.20
C ARG A 124 -0.35 -5.59 25.89
N LYS A 125 0.60 -6.43 25.50
CA LYS A 125 1.36 -6.28 24.25
C LYS A 125 0.50 -6.49 22.99
N ASP A 126 -0.62 -7.22 23.09
CA ASP A 126 -1.52 -7.54 21.98
C ASP A 126 -2.49 -6.40 21.59
N ILE A 127 -2.50 -5.28 22.32
CA ILE A 127 -3.38 -4.14 22.03
C ILE A 127 -3.11 -3.55 20.65
N TYR A 128 -1.84 -3.43 20.26
CA TYR A 128 -1.45 -2.86 18.97
C TYR A 128 -1.81 -3.78 17.81
N ASP A 129 -1.69 -5.09 18.03
CA ASP A 129 -1.96 -6.08 17.00
C ASP A 129 -3.46 -6.23 16.73
N LYS A 130 -4.27 -6.00 17.77
CA LYS A 130 -5.73 -6.03 17.69
C LYS A 130 -6.36 -4.67 17.41
N PHE A 131 -5.56 -3.62 17.31
CA PHE A 131 -6.07 -2.27 17.15
C PHE A 131 -7.03 -2.14 15.95
N HIS A 132 -6.68 -2.71 14.81
CA HIS A 132 -7.53 -2.71 13.63
C HIS A 132 -8.85 -3.47 13.85
N GLU A 133 -8.78 -4.64 14.47
CA GLU A 133 -9.96 -5.46 14.80
C GLU A 133 -10.88 -4.72 15.78
N ILE A 134 -10.28 -4.05 16.76
CA ILE A 134 -11.01 -3.29 17.77
C ILE A 134 -11.66 -2.07 17.18
N LEU A 135 -10.97 -1.30 16.33
CA LEU A 135 -11.57 -0.17 15.61
C LEU A 135 -12.77 -0.60 14.77
N GLU A 136 -12.67 -1.73 14.06
CA GLU A 136 -13.80 -2.25 13.29
C GLU A 136 -14.99 -2.63 14.16
N ASN A 137 -14.73 -3.27 15.30
CA ASN A 137 -15.80 -3.64 16.23
C ASN A 137 -16.43 -2.40 16.88
N ILE A 138 -15.63 -1.38 17.16
CA ILE A 138 -16.12 -0.09 17.68
C ILE A 138 -17.07 0.58 16.68
N MET A 139 -16.74 0.57 15.41
CA MET A 139 -17.57 1.21 14.38
C MET A 139 -18.84 0.43 14.05
N ARG A 140 -18.89 -0.86 14.35
CA ARG A 140 -20.10 -1.71 14.21
C ARG A 140 -20.99 -1.68 15.46
N SER A 141 -20.46 -1.26 16.60
CA SER A 141 -21.24 -1.21 17.84
C SER A 141 -22.19 -0.01 17.83
N ARG A 142 -23.40 -0.23 18.41
CA ARG A 142 -24.34 0.89 18.62
C ARG A 142 -23.67 1.93 19.52
N PRO A 143 -23.90 3.24 19.27
CA PRO A 143 -23.43 4.29 20.16
C PRO A 143 -23.93 4.04 21.59
N ASP A 144 -23.04 4.15 22.56
CA ASP A 144 -23.40 4.13 23.98
C ASP A 144 -24.37 5.29 24.27
N PRO A 145 -25.53 5.04 24.86
CA PRO A 145 -26.51 6.12 25.18
C PRO A 145 -25.90 7.25 26.00
N ASP A 146 -24.95 6.95 26.88
CA ASP A 146 -24.29 7.93 27.74
C ASP A 146 -23.07 8.60 27.06
N ALA A 147 -22.67 8.17 25.89
CA ALA A 147 -21.52 8.76 25.18
C ALA A 147 -21.72 10.25 24.88
N ARG A 148 -22.94 10.65 24.58
CA ARG A 148 -23.27 12.06 24.27
C ARG A 148 -23.10 12.99 25.47
N ASN A 149 -23.56 12.59 26.66
CA ASN A 149 -23.45 13.40 27.89
C ASN A 149 -21.98 13.52 28.33
N ARG A 150 -21.21 12.44 28.20
CA ARG A 150 -19.77 12.46 28.51
C ARG A 150 -18.99 13.33 27.52
N ALA A 151 -19.27 13.22 26.22
CA ALA A 151 -18.64 14.06 25.21
C ALA A 151 -18.87 15.56 25.46
N GLU A 152 -20.07 15.94 25.92
CA GLU A 152 -20.36 17.35 26.31
C GLU A 152 -19.52 17.79 27.51
N ALA A 153 -19.38 16.95 28.54
CA ALA A 153 -18.54 17.25 29.70
C ALA A 153 -17.07 17.41 29.32
N HIS A 154 -16.53 16.50 28.54
CA HIS A 154 -15.15 16.56 28.02
C HIS A 154 -14.90 17.85 27.23
N GLN A 155 -15.86 18.27 26.40
CA GLN A 155 -15.76 19.50 25.64
C GLN A 155 -15.65 20.74 26.56
N ILE A 156 -16.48 20.80 27.62
CA ILE A 156 -16.46 21.91 28.57
C ILE A 156 -15.13 21.94 29.35
N ASP A 157 -14.63 20.80 29.77
CA ASP A 157 -13.36 20.72 30.48
C ASP A 157 -12.19 21.12 29.59
N ALA A 158 -12.18 20.69 28.32
CA ALA A 158 -11.19 21.09 27.33
C ALA A 158 -11.25 22.59 27.02
N ASP A 159 -12.47 23.20 26.94
CA ASP A 159 -12.65 24.64 26.79
C ASP A 159 -12.03 25.41 27.97
N ARG A 160 -12.28 24.97 29.20
CA ARG A 160 -11.71 25.59 30.42
C ARG A 160 -10.18 25.51 30.42
N LEU A 161 -9.63 24.32 30.19
CA LEU A 161 -8.18 24.14 30.10
C LEU A 161 -7.58 24.99 28.98
N GLY A 162 -8.24 25.06 27.82
CA GLY A 162 -7.81 25.86 26.68
C GLY A 162 -7.73 27.35 27.02
N VAL A 163 -8.76 27.90 27.66
CA VAL A 163 -8.82 29.31 28.10
C VAL A 163 -7.67 29.64 29.06
N TYR A 164 -7.41 28.80 30.08
CA TYR A 164 -6.31 28.99 31.02
C TYR A 164 -4.96 28.88 30.33
N LEU A 165 -4.82 27.95 29.41
CA LEU A 165 -3.57 27.73 28.67
C LEU A 165 -3.25 28.92 27.75
N MET A 166 -4.25 29.45 27.03
CA MET A 166 -4.12 30.68 26.25
C MET A 166 -3.63 31.85 27.09
N ALA A 167 -4.32 32.10 28.23
CA ALA A 167 -3.96 33.20 29.13
C ALA A 167 -2.50 33.08 29.60
N ARG A 168 -2.06 31.89 29.98
CA ARG A 168 -0.67 31.64 30.43
C ARG A 168 0.35 31.81 29.32
N ALA A 169 0.01 31.40 28.09
CA ALA A 169 0.85 31.54 26.93
C ALA A 169 0.86 32.95 26.31
N GLY A 170 0.09 33.89 26.90
CA GLY A 170 0.04 35.29 26.46
C GLY A 170 -0.78 35.50 25.18
N TYR A 171 -1.70 34.60 24.86
CA TYR A 171 -2.75 34.80 23.87
C TYR A 171 -3.97 35.47 24.48
N ALA A 172 -4.82 36.13 23.67
CA ALA A 172 -6.07 36.75 24.09
C ALA A 172 -7.20 35.71 24.18
N PRO A 173 -7.58 35.21 25.38
CA PRO A 173 -8.60 34.18 25.50
C PRO A 173 -10.00 34.59 25.01
N ASN A 174 -10.30 35.89 24.97
CA ASN A 174 -11.56 36.39 24.42
C ASN A 174 -11.74 36.02 22.94
N SER A 175 -10.65 35.99 22.16
CA SER A 175 -10.68 35.60 20.74
C SER A 175 -11.20 34.19 20.53
N PHE A 176 -11.03 33.28 21.51
CA PHE A 176 -11.59 31.94 21.45
C PHE A 176 -13.12 31.94 21.52
N ALA A 177 -13.72 32.77 22.39
CA ALA A 177 -15.17 32.94 22.44
C ALA A 177 -15.72 33.58 21.15
N ASP A 178 -15.03 34.58 20.61
CA ASP A 178 -15.41 35.25 19.37
C ASP A 178 -15.38 34.31 18.17
N PHE A 179 -14.38 33.45 18.12
CA PHE A 179 -14.28 32.40 17.09
C PHE A 179 -15.48 31.45 17.16
N TRP A 180 -15.82 30.94 18.35
CA TRP A 180 -16.95 30.03 18.53
C TRP A 180 -18.29 30.63 18.19
N ASP A 181 -18.50 31.89 18.54
CA ASP A 181 -19.72 32.59 18.23
C ASP A 181 -19.95 32.70 16.71
N ARG A 182 -18.94 33.13 15.97
CA ARG A 182 -18.97 33.17 14.50
C ARG A 182 -19.08 31.78 13.86
N PHE A 183 -18.40 30.78 14.45
CA PHE A 183 -18.44 29.42 13.94
C PHE A 183 -19.83 28.81 14.03
N THR A 184 -20.57 29.15 15.11
CA THR A 184 -21.94 28.68 15.34
C THR A 184 -22.89 29.22 14.28
N GLU A 185 -22.71 30.47 13.86
CA GLU A 185 -23.56 31.13 12.86
C GLU A 185 -23.39 30.55 11.44
N ASN A 186 -22.20 30.00 11.11
CA ASN A 186 -21.83 29.64 9.73
C ASN A 186 -21.99 28.17 9.38
N GLN A 187 -22.35 27.30 10.32
CA GLN A 187 -22.34 25.83 10.04
C GLN A 187 -23.73 25.20 10.10
N GLY A 188 -24.16 24.71 8.91
CA GLY A 188 -25.19 23.67 8.80
C GLY A 188 -24.66 22.30 9.26
N ARG A 189 -25.55 21.50 9.85
CA ARG A 189 -25.31 20.18 10.45
C ARG A 189 -24.73 19.12 9.50
N LYS A 190 -23.42 18.94 9.44
CA LYS A 190 -22.82 17.69 8.86
C LYS A 190 -21.49 17.41 9.58
N GLY A 191 -21.45 16.39 10.47
CA GLY A 191 -20.21 15.77 10.97
C GLY A 191 -19.81 14.59 10.08
N ASN A 192 -18.53 14.27 10.02
CA ASN A 192 -18.06 13.03 9.42
C ASN A 192 -17.82 11.96 10.50
N TRP A 193 -17.74 10.67 10.11
CA TRP A 193 -17.57 9.55 11.03
C TRP A 193 -16.35 9.66 11.95
N PHE A 194 -15.30 10.38 11.51
CA PHE A 194 -14.06 10.56 12.27
C PHE A 194 -14.26 11.56 13.42
N SER A 195 -15.01 12.62 13.18
CA SER A 195 -15.44 13.55 14.22
C SER A 195 -16.38 12.89 15.23
N ASP A 196 -17.17 11.92 14.80
CA ASP A 196 -18.05 11.15 15.69
C ASP A 196 -17.28 10.13 16.54
N LEU A 197 -16.08 9.71 16.12
CA LEU A 197 -15.24 8.79 16.87
C LEU A 197 -14.41 9.48 17.96
N PHE A 198 -13.92 10.69 17.70
CA PHE A 198 -13.02 11.43 18.59
C PHE A 198 -13.64 12.68 19.22
N GLY A 199 -14.95 12.87 19.06
CA GLY A 199 -15.67 14.02 19.59
C GLY A 199 -15.61 15.21 18.62
N ALA A 200 -16.62 15.34 17.75
CA ALA A 200 -16.75 16.56 16.95
C ALA A 200 -17.00 17.74 17.85
N THR A 201 -16.22 18.77 17.66
CA THR A 201 -16.43 20.08 18.27
C THR A 201 -17.70 20.66 17.69
N ARG A 202 -18.85 20.41 18.31
CA ARG A 202 -20.10 21.07 17.96
C ARG A 202 -20.25 22.30 18.83
N PRO A 203 -20.47 23.48 18.25
CA PRO A 203 -20.77 24.63 18.99
C PRO A 203 -22.19 24.48 19.60
N GLU A 204 -22.26 24.45 20.92
CA GLU A 204 -23.50 24.45 21.65
C GLU A 204 -23.56 25.75 22.49
N SER A 205 -24.73 26.35 22.59
CA SER A 205 -24.93 27.58 23.37
C SER A 205 -24.51 27.45 24.86
N ARG A 206 -24.45 26.23 25.35
CA ARG A 206 -23.95 25.92 26.70
C ARG A 206 -22.42 26.04 26.78
N ARG A 207 -21.67 25.58 25.78
CA ARG A 207 -20.20 25.73 25.71
C ARG A 207 -19.80 27.19 25.71
N LEU A 208 -20.43 28.03 24.86
CA LEU A 208 -20.15 29.45 24.80
C LEU A 208 -20.40 30.13 26.15
N ARG A 209 -21.48 29.78 26.86
CA ARG A 209 -21.76 30.29 28.21
C ARG A 209 -20.70 29.90 29.22
N GLU A 210 -20.18 28.65 29.18
CA GLU A 210 -19.14 28.18 30.08
C GLU A 210 -17.78 28.83 29.77
N ILE A 211 -17.45 29.02 28.49
CA ILE A 211 -16.26 29.78 28.07
C ILE A 211 -16.35 31.21 28.61
N THR A 212 -17.47 31.92 28.41
CA THR A 212 -17.69 33.27 28.91
C THR A 212 -17.62 33.33 30.45
N ARG A 213 -18.16 32.33 31.15
CA ARG A 213 -18.05 32.23 32.61
C ARG A 213 -16.58 32.03 33.04
N THR A 214 -15.82 31.17 32.36
CA THR A 214 -14.40 30.96 32.65
C THR A 214 -13.58 32.22 32.42
N LEU A 215 -13.86 32.96 31.34
CA LEU A 215 -13.26 34.27 31.07
C LEU A 215 -13.56 35.28 32.17
N GLY A 216 -14.79 35.29 32.72
CA GLY A 216 -15.21 36.18 33.78
C GLY A 216 -14.50 35.99 35.13
N VAL A 217 -13.84 34.83 35.34
CA VAL A 217 -13.04 34.60 36.57
C VAL A 217 -11.55 34.86 36.36
N LEU A 218 -11.11 35.10 35.11
CA LEU A 218 -9.72 35.47 34.85
C LEU A 218 -9.47 36.92 35.26
N PRO A 219 -8.27 37.24 35.84
CA PRO A 219 -7.83 38.63 36.00
C PRO A 219 -7.84 39.35 34.64
N ARG A 220 -8.30 40.62 34.62
CA ARG A 220 -8.37 41.39 33.35
C ARG A 220 -7.05 41.47 32.62
N GLU A 221 -5.96 41.55 33.35
CA GLU A 221 -4.59 41.54 32.79
C GLU A 221 -4.23 40.26 32.04
N CYS A 222 -4.89 39.16 32.37
CA CYS A 222 -4.73 37.87 31.68
C CYS A 222 -5.72 37.67 30.52
N ALA A 223 -6.89 38.33 30.58
CA ALA A 223 -7.93 38.25 29.55
C ALA A 223 -7.60 39.08 28.32
N ASP A 224 -6.86 40.20 28.51
CA ASP A 224 -6.45 41.14 27.47
C ASP A 224 -4.97 40.98 27.10
N ALA A 225 -4.49 39.73 26.98
CA ALA A 225 -3.13 39.40 26.64
C ALA A 225 -2.67 40.04 25.32
N ARG A 226 -1.39 40.40 25.24
CA ARG A 226 -0.84 41.15 24.12
C ARG A 226 -0.68 40.31 22.87
N PRO A 227 -1.09 40.83 21.67
CA PRO A 227 -0.95 40.06 20.44
C PRO A 227 0.51 39.84 20.07
N VAL A 228 0.81 38.60 19.72
CA VAL A 228 2.08 38.14 19.14
C VAL A 228 1.75 37.01 18.18
N PRO A 229 2.17 37.04 17.00
CA PRO A 229 2.88 37.97 16.13
C PRO A 229 1.95 39.05 15.55
N THR A 230 2.48 39.90 14.66
CA THR A 230 1.65 40.91 14.00
C THR A 230 0.56 40.23 13.16
N LEU A 231 -0.62 40.79 13.15
CA LEU A 231 -1.76 40.32 12.34
C LEU A 231 -1.34 40.11 10.87
N ALA A 232 -0.45 40.93 10.34
CA ALA A 232 0.07 40.85 8.99
C ALA A 232 0.89 39.56 8.73
N GLU A 233 1.68 39.10 9.69
CA GLU A 233 2.46 37.85 9.55
C GLU A 233 1.53 36.66 9.56
N TYR A 234 0.54 36.63 10.45
CA TYR A 234 -0.47 35.61 10.49
C TYR A 234 -1.26 35.55 9.17
N GLN A 235 -1.72 36.67 8.67
CA GLN A 235 -2.48 36.76 7.41
C GLN A 235 -1.66 36.29 6.21
N LYS A 236 -0.37 36.63 6.18
CA LYS A 236 0.56 36.13 5.13
C LYS A 236 0.68 34.61 5.19
N TRP A 237 0.84 34.04 6.37
CA TRP A 237 0.88 32.60 6.55
C TRP A 237 -0.45 31.95 6.21
N GLN A 238 -1.57 32.48 6.69
CA GLN A 238 -2.92 32.02 6.39
C GLN A 238 -3.16 31.98 4.87
N ALA A 239 -2.77 33.03 4.16
CA ALA A 239 -2.88 33.09 2.70
C ALA A 239 -2.04 31.97 2.04
N ALA A 240 -0.85 31.67 2.56
CA ALA A 240 -0.01 30.56 2.07
C ALA A 240 -0.67 29.20 2.31
N VAL A 241 -1.32 29.00 3.48
CA VAL A 241 -2.08 27.78 3.79
C VAL A 241 -3.28 27.63 2.84
N VAL A 242 -4.03 28.71 2.61
CA VAL A 242 -5.21 28.71 1.74
C VAL A 242 -4.84 28.50 0.28
N ALA A 243 -3.76 29.13 -0.17
CA ALA A 243 -3.25 29.01 -1.54
C ALA A 243 -2.48 27.72 -1.79
N TYR A 244 -2.26 26.87 -0.76
CA TYR A 244 -1.53 25.62 -0.93
C TYR A 244 -2.22 24.70 -1.93
N ALA A 245 -1.66 24.62 -3.13
CA ALA A 245 -2.23 23.90 -4.27
C ALA A 245 -1.93 22.40 -4.25
N GLY A 246 -1.40 21.85 -3.17
CA GLY A 246 -0.97 20.46 -3.11
C GLY A 246 0.11 20.12 -4.13
N LEU A 247 0.87 21.11 -4.54
CA LEU A 247 2.06 20.95 -5.38
C LEU A 247 3.02 20.05 -4.63
N GLY A 248 3.51 19.04 -5.32
CA GLY A 248 4.36 17.98 -4.77
C GLY A 248 5.41 18.53 -3.80
N HIS A 249 5.75 17.74 -2.84
CA HIS A 249 6.64 18.11 -1.73
C HIS A 249 7.74 19.06 -2.20
N ARG A 250 7.87 20.23 -1.55
CA ARG A 250 9.04 21.08 -1.80
C ARG A 250 10.28 20.23 -1.57
N GLU A 251 11.14 20.22 -2.56
CA GLU A 251 12.41 19.47 -2.50
C GLU A 251 13.23 19.98 -1.31
N ARG A 252 13.45 19.08 -0.33
CA ARG A 252 14.33 19.35 0.82
C ARG A 252 15.29 18.20 0.94
N ILE A 253 16.50 18.40 0.44
CA ILE A 253 17.54 17.38 0.42
C ILE A 253 18.83 17.97 1.04
N PRO A 254 18.90 18.08 2.39
CA PRO A 254 20.11 18.52 3.06
C PRO A 254 21.28 17.61 2.69
N GLY A 255 22.46 18.19 2.47
CA GLY A 255 23.66 17.45 2.07
C GLY A 255 23.64 16.93 0.63
N LEU A 256 22.76 17.45 -0.24
CA LEU A 256 22.74 17.06 -1.65
C LEU A 256 24.08 17.34 -2.32
N ILE A 257 24.77 16.29 -2.80
CA ILE A 257 26.01 16.37 -3.56
C ILE A 257 25.70 16.62 -5.03
N SER A 258 24.84 15.79 -5.60
CA SER A 258 24.45 15.89 -7.01
C SER A 258 23.12 15.17 -7.28
N ARG A 259 22.47 15.57 -8.36
CA ARG A 259 21.31 14.87 -8.93
C ARG A 259 21.49 14.64 -10.41
N LYS A 260 20.97 13.52 -10.91
CA LYS A 260 21.04 13.19 -12.32
C LYS A 260 19.79 12.45 -12.75
N ARG A 261 19.24 12.85 -13.90
CA ARG A 261 18.16 12.10 -14.54
C ARG A 261 18.74 10.93 -15.33
N LEU A 262 18.11 9.77 -15.21
CA LEU A 262 18.48 8.59 -16.00
C LEU A 262 17.90 8.71 -17.41
N ASP A 263 18.74 8.57 -18.44
CA ASP A 263 18.35 8.75 -19.83
C ASP A 263 18.90 7.62 -20.72
N PRO A 264 18.15 7.08 -21.69
CA PRO A 264 16.69 7.15 -21.77
C PRO A 264 16.03 6.47 -20.58
N PRO A 265 14.90 6.98 -20.10
CA PRO A 265 14.20 6.38 -18.96
C PRO A 265 13.57 5.04 -19.33
N LEU A 266 13.37 4.19 -18.31
CA LEU A 266 12.59 2.96 -18.43
C LEU A 266 11.10 3.31 -18.41
N ARG A 267 10.33 2.80 -19.36
CA ARG A 267 8.87 2.96 -19.37
C ARG A 267 8.23 1.88 -18.52
N GLY A 268 7.13 2.24 -17.83
CA GLY A 268 6.30 1.29 -17.12
C GLY A 268 5.58 0.33 -18.05
N ASP A 269 5.27 -0.86 -17.55
CA ASP A 269 4.49 -1.86 -18.27
C ASP A 269 3.01 -1.46 -18.33
N VAL A 270 2.37 -1.71 -19.46
CA VAL A 270 0.91 -1.67 -19.53
C VAL A 270 0.37 -2.94 -18.83
N THR A 271 -0.22 -2.74 -17.66
CA THR A 271 -0.77 -3.83 -16.84
C THR A 271 -2.17 -4.23 -17.28
N HIS A 272 -2.90 -3.27 -17.86
CA HIS A 272 -4.27 -3.47 -18.31
C HIS A 272 -4.57 -2.57 -19.51
N LEU A 273 -5.19 -3.15 -20.52
CA LEU A 273 -5.63 -2.42 -21.71
C LEU A 273 -7.07 -2.83 -22.02
N ARG A 274 -7.92 -1.85 -22.38
CA ARG A 274 -9.31 -2.09 -22.75
C ARG A 274 -9.77 -1.14 -23.85
N PHE A 275 -10.51 -1.68 -24.81
CA PHE A 275 -11.33 -0.88 -25.71
C PHE A 275 -12.60 -0.38 -25.01
N SER A 276 -13.08 0.79 -25.42
CA SER A 276 -14.42 1.25 -25.03
C SER A 276 -15.50 0.40 -25.70
N PRO A 277 -16.71 0.29 -25.12
CA PRO A 277 -17.81 -0.45 -25.71
C PRO A 277 -18.17 -0.05 -27.16
N ASN A 278 -18.01 1.23 -27.51
CA ASN A 278 -18.21 1.72 -28.87
C ASN A 278 -16.96 1.62 -29.79
N GLY A 279 -15.85 1.09 -29.28
CA GLY A 279 -14.59 0.90 -30.01
C GLY A 279 -13.85 2.18 -30.41
N LYS A 280 -14.30 3.37 -29.98
CA LYS A 280 -13.66 4.66 -30.34
C LYS A 280 -12.44 4.98 -29.50
N TYR A 281 -12.39 4.49 -28.27
CA TYR A 281 -11.36 4.78 -27.28
C TYR A 281 -10.65 3.53 -26.81
N ILE A 282 -9.46 3.74 -26.29
CA ILE A 282 -8.63 2.69 -25.69
C ILE A 282 -8.11 3.22 -24.36
N LEU A 283 -8.22 2.42 -23.32
CA LEU A 283 -7.69 2.66 -21.99
C LEU A 283 -6.44 1.82 -21.83
N ALA A 284 -5.31 2.45 -21.47
CA ALA A 284 -4.07 1.78 -21.14
C ALA A 284 -3.67 2.16 -19.71
N GLN A 285 -3.66 1.18 -18.81
CA GLN A 285 -3.28 1.35 -17.41
C GLN A 285 -1.86 0.86 -17.20
N ASP A 286 -1.08 1.65 -16.49
CA ASP A 286 0.24 1.30 -15.94
C ASP A 286 0.29 1.59 -14.42
N ASP A 287 1.40 1.31 -13.76
CA ASP A 287 1.57 1.51 -12.31
C ASP A 287 1.47 2.98 -11.87
N SER A 288 1.53 3.94 -12.79
CA SER A 288 1.48 5.37 -12.47
C SER A 288 0.18 6.06 -12.87
N GLY A 289 -0.74 5.35 -13.53
CA GLY A 289 -2.05 5.88 -13.90
C GLY A 289 -2.65 5.27 -15.17
N ILE A 290 -3.58 5.99 -15.75
CA ILE A 290 -4.40 5.52 -16.85
C ILE A 290 -4.27 6.52 -18.01
N THR A 291 -3.92 6.03 -19.19
CA THR A 291 -3.89 6.82 -20.43
C THR A 291 -5.12 6.46 -21.25
N VAL A 292 -5.88 7.47 -21.63
CA VAL A 292 -7.01 7.34 -22.57
C VAL A 292 -6.54 7.77 -23.95
N LEU A 293 -6.75 6.89 -24.94
CA LEU A 293 -6.37 7.11 -26.33
C LEU A 293 -7.62 7.11 -27.22
N SER A 294 -7.57 7.85 -28.32
CA SER A 294 -8.50 7.65 -29.46
C SER A 294 -7.98 6.53 -30.35
N ARG A 295 -8.90 5.76 -30.95
CA ARG A 295 -8.52 4.74 -31.95
C ARG A 295 -8.22 5.38 -33.29
N GLU A 296 -9.02 6.37 -33.68
CA GLU A 296 -8.93 7.04 -34.97
C GLU A 296 -9.03 8.56 -34.79
N PRO A 297 -7.94 9.31 -34.96
CA PRO A 297 -6.55 8.86 -35.13
C PRO A 297 -6.00 8.19 -33.83
N PHE A 298 -5.07 7.22 -33.97
CA PHE A 298 -4.50 6.51 -32.86
C PHE A 298 -3.50 7.39 -32.10
N ARG A 299 -3.99 8.06 -31.04
CA ARG A 299 -3.20 9.01 -30.23
C ARG A 299 -3.71 9.12 -28.81
N THR A 300 -2.85 9.55 -27.91
CA THR A 300 -3.22 9.92 -26.53
C THR A 300 -4.15 11.13 -26.53
N LEU A 301 -5.25 11.03 -25.80
CA LEU A 301 -6.17 12.13 -25.52
C LEU A 301 -5.83 12.85 -24.22
N PHE A 302 -5.71 12.10 -23.12
CA PHE A 302 -5.34 12.62 -21.82
C PHE A 302 -4.86 11.49 -20.90
N ARG A 303 -4.32 11.86 -19.73
CA ARG A 303 -3.86 10.92 -18.71
C ARG A 303 -4.48 11.23 -17.36
N ILE A 304 -4.95 10.18 -16.68
CA ILE A 304 -5.44 10.22 -15.32
C ILE A 304 -4.29 9.79 -14.40
N PRO A 305 -3.77 10.67 -13.51
CA PRO A 305 -2.75 10.31 -12.55
C PRO A 305 -3.39 9.51 -11.40
N ALA A 306 -3.35 8.19 -11.49
CA ALA A 306 -3.94 7.29 -10.51
C ALA A 306 -3.00 6.12 -10.20
N PRO A 307 -1.87 6.37 -9.49
CA PRO A 307 -0.86 5.35 -9.21
C PRO A 307 -1.39 4.19 -8.34
N GLU A 308 -2.48 4.41 -7.61
CA GLU A 308 -3.11 3.42 -6.75
C GLU A 308 -4.36 2.79 -7.39
N ALA A 309 -4.63 3.06 -8.67
CA ALA A 309 -5.79 2.49 -9.34
C ALA A 309 -5.66 0.98 -9.43
N TYR A 310 -6.61 0.26 -8.82
CA TYR A 310 -6.68 -1.19 -8.90
C TYR A 310 -7.18 -1.63 -10.28
N ARG A 311 -8.26 -1.00 -10.76
CA ARG A 311 -8.82 -1.19 -12.11
C ARG A 311 -9.49 0.07 -12.61
N ALA A 312 -9.43 0.24 -13.93
CA ALA A 312 -10.20 1.24 -14.66
C ALA A 312 -10.99 0.58 -15.78
N GLN A 313 -12.15 1.12 -16.08
CA GLN A 313 -13.03 0.65 -17.14
C GLN A 313 -13.82 1.81 -17.76
N PHE A 314 -14.29 1.61 -18.97
CA PHE A 314 -15.25 2.54 -19.58
C PHE A 314 -16.67 2.24 -19.07
N THR A 315 -17.49 3.28 -19.00
CA THR A 315 -18.95 3.12 -18.83
C THR A 315 -19.59 2.55 -20.11
N PRO A 316 -20.78 1.92 -20.02
CA PRO A 316 -21.45 1.32 -21.19
C PRO A 316 -21.71 2.30 -22.32
N ASP A 317 -21.97 3.58 -22.01
CA ASP A 317 -22.13 4.67 -22.98
C ASP A 317 -20.80 5.11 -23.64
N SER A 318 -19.67 4.65 -23.11
CA SER A 318 -18.33 5.04 -23.55
C SER A 318 -18.00 6.53 -23.37
N GLU A 319 -18.73 7.25 -22.52
CA GLU A 319 -18.52 8.67 -22.26
C GLU A 319 -17.60 8.96 -21.09
N ARG A 320 -17.43 7.97 -20.21
CA ARG A 320 -16.70 8.12 -18.95
C ARG A 320 -15.73 6.96 -18.72
N VAL A 321 -14.70 7.26 -17.93
CA VAL A 321 -13.83 6.26 -17.32
C VAL A 321 -14.15 6.19 -15.82
N VAL A 322 -14.41 4.99 -15.32
CA VAL A 322 -14.60 4.71 -13.90
C VAL A 322 -13.40 3.93 -13.38
N LEU A 323 -12.86 4.37 -12.29
CA LEU A 323 -11.73 3.70 -11.63
C LEU A 323 -11.97 3.55 -10.14
N HIS A 324 -11.40 2.51 -9.54
CA HIS A 324 -11.34 2.38 -8.09
C HIS A 324 -9.92 2.02 -7.65
N ASN A 325 -9.56 2.45 -6.46
CA ASN A 325 -8.25 2.17 -5.87
C ASN A 325 -8.33 1.18 -4.70
N ALA A 326 -7.18 0.80 -4.16
CA ALA A 326 -7.08 -0.11 -3.03
C ALA A 326 -7.73 0.45 -1.74
N ALA A 327 -7.85 1.78 -1.62
CA ALA A 327 -8.54 2.46 -0.51
C ALA A 327 -10.07 2.53 -0.71
N LEU A 328 -10.61 1.84 -1.73
CA LEU A 328 -12.03 1.81 -2.07
C LEU A 328 -12.62 3.18 -2.44
N ARG A 329 -11.78 4.06 -2.98
CA ARG A 329 -12.23 5.29 -3.60
C ARG A 329 -12.57 5.01 -5.07
N VAL A 330 -13.78 5.38 -5.49
CA VAL A 330 -14.27 5.26 -6.86
C VAL A 330 -14.35 6.65 -7.47
N GLU A 331 -13.80 6.79 -8.67
CA GLU A 331 -13.78 8.08 -9.39
C GLU A 331 -14.37 7.93 -10.80
N TRP A 332 -15.09 8.94 -11.25
CA TRP A 332 -15.60 9.08 -12.61
C TRP A 332 -14.92 10.23 -13.31
N TRP A 333 -14.47 9.97 -14.52
CA TRP A 333 -13.78 10.95 -15.38
C TRP A 333 -14.51 11.10 -16.70
N SER A 334 -14.82 12.33 -17.12
CA SER A 334 -15.36 12.65 -18.43
C SER A 334 -14.29 12.50 -19.51
N ILE A 335 -14.60 11.81 -20.61
CA ILE A 335 -13.68 11.72 -21.75
C ILE A 335 -13.71 13.02 -22.56
N ALA A 336 -14.88 13.64 -22.68
CA ALA A 336 -15.05 14.89 -23.41
C ALA A 336 -14.31 16.06 -22.75
N ASP A 337 -14.54 16.26 -21.46
CA ASP A 337 -13.98 17.37 -20.69
C ASP A 337 -12.57 17.07 -20.15
N LYS A 338 -12.15 15.79 -20.13
CA LYS A 338 -10.87 15.31 -19.60
C LYS A 338 -10.68 15.61 -18.11
N GLU A 339 -11.76 15.72 -17.37
CA GLU A 339 -11.79 16.09 -15.95
C GLU A 339 -12.51 15.05 -15.10
N ARG A 340 -12.19 15.07 -13.80
CA ARG A 340 -12.89 14.25 -12.81
C ARG A 340 -14.26 14.83 -12.49
N ILE A 341 -15.31 14.06 -12.76
CA ILE A 341 -16.70 14.46 -12.52
C ILE A 341 -17.10 14.24 -11.07
N ALA A 342 -16.76 13.08 -10.52
CA ALA A 342 -17.16 12.67 -9.18
C ALA A 342 -16.12 11.75 -8.53
N ALA A 343 -16.12 11.72 -7.20
CA ALA A 343 -15.34 10.78 -6.41
C ALA A 343 -16.11 10.42 -5.14
N HIS A 344 -16.21 9.12 -4.85
CA HIS A 344 -16.85 8.59 -3.65
C HIS A 344 -15.88 7.68 -2.89
N GLU A 345 -15.83 7.80 -1.57
CA GLU A 345 -15.05 6.94 -0.70
C GLU A 345 -15.98 5.95 0.00
N ILE A 346 -15.67 4.66 -0.17
CA ILE A 346 -16.44 3.58 0.45
C ILE A 346 -15.75 3.21 1.76
N ALA A 347 -16.40 3.52 2.88
CA ALA A 347 -15.88 3.25 4.22
C ALA A 347 -16.04 1.78 4.60
N LEU A 348 -15.37 0.86 3.90
CA LEU A 348 -15.21 -0.51 4.35
C LEU A 348 -13.88 -0.61 5.11
N LEU A 349 -13.96 -0.89 6.40
CA LEU A 349 -12.80 -0.91 7.31
C LEU A 349 -11.81 -2.03 7.04
N ARG A 350 -12.27 -3.15 6.55
CA ARG A 350 -11.43 -4.19 5.98
C ARG A 350 -11.53 -4.09 4.47
N GLY A 351 -10.39 -3.81 3.86
CA GLY A 351 -10.27 -3.80 2.42
C GLY A 351 -10.82 -5.08 1.80
N CYS A 352 -11.27 -4.97 0.58
CA CYS A 352 -11.65 -6.12 -0.21
C CYS A 352 -10.39 -6.91 -0.58
N PHE A 353 -10.38 -8.21 -0.38
CA PHE A 353 -9.32 -9.07 -0.91
C PHE A 353 -9.39 -9.14 -2.44
N ASN A 354 -10.60 -9.07 -2.96
CA ASN A 354 -10.88 -8.93 -4.38
C ASN A 354 -12.10 -8.05 -4.55
N SER A 355 -12.11 -7.23 -5.58
CA SER A 355 -13.20 -6.31 -5.89
C SER A 355 -13.42 -6.17 -7.38
N ALA A 356 -14.64 -5.85 -7.77
CA ALA A 356 -15.02 -5.53 -9.13
C ALA A 356 -16.12 -4.48 -9.14
N LEU A 357 -15.98 -3.49 -10.04
CA LEU A 357 -17.04 -2.51 -10.29
C LEU A 357 -18.05 -3.06 -11.30
N SER A 358 -19.30 -2.67 -11.12
CA SER A 358 -20.31 -2.83 -12.16
C SER A 358 -19.95 -2.03 -13.42
N PRO A 359 -20.43 -2.41 -14.61
CA PRO A 359 -20.15 -1.68 -15.85
C PRO A 359 -20.42 -0.19 -15.79
N ASP A 360 -21.46 0.24 -15.08
CA ASP A 360 -21.83 1.65 -14.90
C ASP A 360 -21.14 2.33 -13.71
N GLY A 361 -20.39 1.58 -12.89
CA GLY A 361 -19.70 2.08 -11.71
C GLY A 361 -20.57 2.30 -10.47
N THR A 362 -21.86 1.98 -10.51
CA THR A 362 -22.80 2.23 -9.40
C THR A 362 -22.71 1.23 -8.26
N LEU A 363 -22.24 0.01 -8.55
CA LEU A 363 -22.06 -1.05 -7.57
C LEU A 363 -20.61 -1.52 -7.51
N LEU A 364 -20.11 -1.72 -6.28
CA LEU A 364 -18.82 -2.37 -6.01
C LEU A 364 -19.07 -3.75 -5.39
N ALA A 365 -18.65 -4.80 -6.08
CA ALA A 365 -18.57 -6.13 -5.50
C ALA A 365 -17.28 -6.27 -4.70
N CYS A 366 -17.36 -6.84 -3.52
CA CYS A 366 -16.26 -7.02 -2.59
C CYS A 366 -16.28 -8.40 -1.96
N PHE A 367 -15.14 -9.09 -1.96
CA PHE A 367 -14.92 -10.28 -1.13
C PHE A 367 -14.06 -9.89 0.07
N GLY A 368 -14.62 -9.99 1.26
CA GLY A 368 -14.02 -9.46 2.49
C GLY A 368 -13.46 -10.52 3.44
N GLY A 369 -12.84 -10.05 4.53
CA GLY A 369 -12.16 -10.88 5.52
C GLY A 369 -13.05 -11.83 6.33
N GLU A 370 -14.36 -11.62 6.34
CA GLU A 370 -15.35 -12.54 6.93
C GLU A 370 -15.74 -13.66 5.96
N ARG A 371 -15.02 -13.81 4.85
CA ARG A 371 -15.33 -14.75 3.76
C ARG A 371 -16.70 -14.46 3.13
N ASP A 372 -17.10 -13.22 3.13
CA ASP A 372 -18.36 -12.73 2.63
C ASP A 372 -18.23 -12.05 1.28
N VAL A 373 -19.27 -12.17 0.46
CA VAL A 373 -19.47 -11.39 -0.75
C VAL A 373 -20.43 -10.27 -0.44
N ARG A 374 -20.02 -9.03 -0.71
CA ARG A 374 -20.84 -7.83 -0.54
C ARG A 374 -21.00 -7.10 -1.87
N LEU A 375 -22.19 -6.55 -2.07
CA LEU A 375 -22.41 -5.50 -3.06
C LEU A 375 -22.68 -4.20 -2.31
N VAL A 376 -21.93 -3.18 -2.67
CA VAL A 376 -21.99 -1.86 -2.04
C VAL A 376 -22.43 -0.85 -3.09
N ASN A 377 -23.42 -0.04 -2.77
CA ASN A 377 -23.77 1.12 -3.57
C ASN A 377 -22.64 2.17 -3.43
N VAL A 378 -22.06 2.58 -4.55
CA VAL A 378 -20.88 3.43 -4.55
C VAL A 378 -21.20 4.85 -4.06
N GLU A 379 -22.39 5.37 -4.41
CA GLU A 379 -22.81 6.73 -4.05
C GLU A 379 -23.13 6.86 -2.56
N SER A 380 -23.94 5.92 -2.02
CA SER A 380 -24.33 5.95 -0.61
C SER A 380 -23.30 5.32 0.32
N GLY A 381 -22.40 4.48 -0.19
CA GLY A 381 -21.48 3.67 0.62
C GLY A 381 -22.15 2.52 1.38
N GLU A 382 -23.46 2.31 1.19
CA GLU A 382 -24.22 1.28 1.89
C GLU A 382 -24.09 -0.10 1.25
N THR A 383 -24.01 -1.11 2.10
CA THR A 383 -24.06 -2.50 1.65
C THR A 383 -25.51 -2.86 1.28
N VAL A 384 -25.76 -3.03 -0.01
CA VAL A 384 -27.09 -3.38 -0.55
C VAL A 384 -27.33 -4.89 -0.56
N PHE A 385 -26.27 -5.70 -0.53
CA PHE A 385 -26.36 -7.15 -0.44
C PHE A 385 -25.15 -7.72 0.29
N GLN A 386 -25.36 -8.75 1.13
CA GLN A 386 -24.27 -9.48 1.79
C GLN A 386 -24.58 -10.99 1.86
N LYS A 387 -23.65 -11.81 1.37
CA LYS A 387 -23.66 -13.27 1.56
C LYS A 387 -22.48 -13.64 2.47
N LYS A 388 -22.77 -13.94 3.75
CA LYS A 388 -21.78 -14.43 4.70
C LYS A 388 -21.33 -15.85 4.37
N GLU A 389 -20.12 -16.20 4.81
CA GLU A 389 -19.54 -17.55 4.69
C GLU A 389 -19.61 -18.10 3.25
N PHE A 390 -19.34 -17.24 2.27
CA PHE A 390 -19.39 -17.63 0.86
C PHE A 390 -18.38 -18.74 0.52
N THR A 391 -17.27 -18.84 1.22
CA THR A 391 -16.25 -19.86 1.01
C THR A 391 -15.80 -20.50 2.32
N ILE A 392 -15.42 -21.80 2.28
CA ILE A 392 -14.88 -22.56 3.42
C ILE A 392 -13.37 -22.39 3.54
N VAL A 393 -12.75 -21.54 2.73
CA VAL A 393 -11.29 -21.38 2.73
C VAL A 393 -10.84 -20.86 4.08
N SER A 394 -10.02 -21.66 4.76
CA SER A 394 -9.33 -21.26 5.96
C SER A 394 -8.51 -19.99 5.69
N PHE A 395 -8.60 -19.02 6.59
CA PHE A 395 -7.77 -17.82 6.62
C PHE A 395 -6.26 -18.16 6.44
N TYR A 396 -5.83 -19.31 6.92
CA TYR A 396 -4.48 -19.84 6.79
C TYR A 396 -4.08 -20.20 5.36
N ARG A 397 -4.99 -20.74 4.57
CA ARG A 397 -4.72 -21.01 3.15
C ARG A 397 -4.60 -19.72 2.35
N TYR A 398 -5.34 -18.69 2.75
CA TYR A 398 -5.24 -17.35 2.16
C TYR A 398 -3.91 -16.67 2.52
N LEU A 399 -3.48 -16.72 3.79
CA LEU A 399 -2.19 -16.21 4.22
C LEU A 399 -1.04 -16.91 3.48
N ARG A 400 -1.13 -18.24 3.35
CA ARG A 400 -0.14 -19.04 2.62
C ARG A 400 -0.06 -18.68 1.14
N TRP A 401 -1.18 -18.40 0.48
CA TRP A 401 -1.19 -17.92 -0.89
C TRP A 401 -0.55 -16.52 -1.03
N LEU A 402 -0.80 -15.61 -0.10
CA LEU A 402 -0.11 -14.32 -0.05
C LEU A 402 1.41 -14.49 0.11
N GLU A 403 1.85 -15.56 0.75
CA GLU A 403 3.25 -15.88 0.97
C GLU A 403 3.93 -16.49 -0.26
N GLU A 404 3.26 -17.42 -0.91
CA GLU A 404 3.85 -18.21 -1.99
C GLU A 404 3.75 -17.51 -3.35
N ARG A 405 2.87 -16.51 -3.51
CA ARG A 405 2.59 -15.82 -4.78
C ARG A 405 2.55 -16.75 -6.01
N SER A 406 2.15 -18.00 -5.80
CA SER A 406 1.89 -18.90 -6.92
C SER A 406 0.55 -18.49 -7.51
N ASP A 407 0.53 -18.13 -8.77
CA ASP A 407 -0.69 -17.78 -9.51
C ASP A 407 -1.68 -18.96 -9.57
N GLU A 408 -1.23 -20.16 -9.22
CA GLU A 408 -1.99 -21.41 -9.35
C GLU A 408 -2.98 -21.70 -8.20
N ASP A 409 -2.76 -21.16 -7.00
CA ASP A 409 -3.62 -21.40 -5.81
C ASP A 409 -4.35 -20.13 -5.31
N SER A 410 -4.53 -19.13 -6.17
CA SER A 410 -5.15 -17.86 -5.78
C SER A 410 -6.54 -18.07 -5.16
N PRO A 411 -6.80 -17.57 -3.95
CA PRO A 411 -8.13 -17.59 -3.34
C PRO A 411 -9.08 -16.57 -3.96
N ILE A 412 -8.87 -16.21 -5.22
CA ILE A 412 -9.65 -15.20 -5.92
C ILE A 412 -11.09 -15.69 -6.09
N VAL A 413 -12.04 -14.87 -5.66
CA VAL A 413 -13.42 -14.98 -6.04
C VAL A 413 -13.58 -14.24 -7.36
N TYR A 414 -14.05 -14.92 -8.39
CA TYR A 414 -14.32 -14.28 -9.67
C TYR A 414 -15.66 -13.57 -9.60
N PHE A 415 -15.70 -12.32 -10.03
CA PHE A 415 -16.90 -11.50 -10.12
C PHE A 415 -17.20 -11.17 -11.57
N GLY A 416 -18.48 -11.22 -11.93
CA GLY A 416 -18.96 -10.76 -13.22
C GLY A 416 -20.31 -10.08 -13.09
N PHE A 417 -20.44 -8.90 -13.69
CA PHE A 417 -21.72 -8.25 -13.95
C PHE A 417 -22.09 -8.46 -15.41
N SER A 418 -23.36 -8.73 -15.70
CA SER A 418 -23.84 -8.78 -17.07
C SER A 418 -23.78 -7.37 -17.70
N PRO A 419 -23.55 -7.26 -19.02
CA PRO A 419 -23.45 -5.95 -19.70
C PRO A 419 -24.71 -5.10 -19.54
N ASP A 420 -25.88 -5.73 -19.44
CA ASP A 420 -27.19 -5.08 -19.26
C ASP A 420 -27.50 -4.70 -17.80
N MET A 421 -26.56 -4.88 -16.90
CA MET A 421 -26.70 -4.61 -15.45
C MET A 421 -27.84 -5.40 -14.79
N ARG A 422 -28.26 -6.52 -15.37
CA ARG A 422 -29.32 -7.35 -14.78
C ARG A 422 -28.78 -8.38 -13.81
N TYR A 423 -27.65 -9.00 -14.12
CA TYR A 423 -27.15 -10.11 -13.33
C TYR A 423 -25.77 -9.84 -12.74
N PHE A 424 -25.57 -10.37 -11.55
CA PHE A 424 -24.28 -10.46 -10.91
C PHE A 424 -23.95 -11.91 -10.60
N VAL A 425 -22.72 -12.33 -10.85
CA VAL A 425 -22.24 -13.67 -10.53
C VAL A 425 -20.96 -13.57 -9.73
N ALA A 426 -20.88 -14.33 -8.62
CA ALA A 426 -19.66 -14.54 -7.85
C ALA A 426 -19.38 -16.04 -7.82
N ALA A 427 -18.15 -16.45 -8.12
CA ALA A 427 -17.80 -17.85 -8.16
C ALA A 427 -16.39 -18.15 -7.70
N ARG A 428 -16.22 -19.30 -7.03
CA ARG A 428 -14.95 -19.87 -6.65
C ARG A 428 -15.06 -21.38 -6.49
N GLY A 429 -14.44 -22.12 -7.39
CA GLY A 429 -14.53 -23.58 -7.38
C GLY A 429 -16.00 -24.05 -7.39
N ILE A 430 -16.43 -24.74 -6.33
CA ILE A 430 -17.80 -25.21 -6.16
C ILE A 430 -18.75 -24.17 -5.57
N HIS A 431 -18.21 -23.09 -4.98
CA HIS A 431 -19.00 -22.02 -4.37
C HIS A 431 -19.38 -21.00 -5.45
N ASN A 432 -20.68 -20.79 -5.64
CA ASN A 432 -21.17 -19.83 -6.60
C ASN A 432 -22.48 -19.19 -6.12
N LEU A 433 -22.66 -17.95 -6.53
CA LEU A 433 -23.79 -17.11 -6.24
C LEU A 433 -24.16 -16.37 -7.53
N ALA A 434 -25.42 -16.35 -7.88
CA ALA A 434 -25.92 -15.49 -8.94
C ALA A 434 -27.13 -14.71 -8.44
N LEU A 435 -27.19 -13.43 -8.78
CA LEU A 435 -28.25 -12.52 -8.33
C LEU A 435 -28.88 -11.82 -9.53
N ASP A 436 -30.18 -11.65 -9.51
CA ASP A 436 -30.89 -10.71 -10.39
C ASP A 436 -30.95 -9.34 -9.68
N LEU A 437 -30.17 -8.39 -10.18
CA LEU A 437 -30.02 -7.06 -9.57
C LEU A 437 -31.31 -6.22 -9.72
N LYS A 438 -32.09 -6.47 -10.78
CA LYS A 438 -33.37 -5.78 -11.02
C LYS A 438 -34.52 -6.38 -10.22
N ALA A 439 -34.38 -7.61 -9.72
CA ALA A 439 -35.32 -8.29 -8.88
C ALA A 439 -34.94 -8.25 -7.38
N ASN A 440 -34.46 -7.12 -6.90
CA ASN A 440 -34.06 -6.91 -5.52
C ASN A 440 -33.05 -7.97 -5.01
N PHE A 441 -32.03 -8.21 -5.79
CA PHE A 441 -30.96 -9.18 -5.50
C PHE A 441 -31.46 -10.61 -5.29
N ALA A 442 -32.55 -10.97 -5.96
CA ALA A 442 -33.07 -12.32 -5.89
C ALA A 442 -32.05 -13.35 -6.38
N ASN A 443 -31.94 -14.46 -5.66
CA ASN A 443 -31.03 -15.54 -6.03
C ASN A 443 -31.47 -16.22 -7.32
N VAL A 444 -30.57 -16.32 -8.29
CA VAL A 444 -30.78 -17.03 -9.56
C VAL A 444 -30.20 -18.45 -9.43
N PRO A 445 -31.02 -19.50 -9.53
CA PRO A 445 -30.54 -20.87 -9.43
C PRO A 445 -29.67 -21.22 -10.65
N LEU A 446 -28.39 -21.57 -10.42
CA LEU A 446 -27.49 -21.94 -11.48
C LEU A 446 -27.57 -23.41 -11.86
N ARG A 447 -27.72 -23.70 -13.15
CA ARG A 447 -27.60 -25.07 -13.70
C ARG A 447 -26.16 -25.59 -13.59
N ASN A 448 -25.99 -26.90 -13.59
CA ASN A 448 -24.69 -27.56 -13.48
C ASN A 448 -23.72 -27.18 -14.62
N SER A 449 -24.25 -26.89 -15.81
CA SER A 449 -23.46 -26.36 -16.94
C SER A 449 -22.78 -25.04 -16.59
N ILE A 450 -23.51 -24.07 -16.03
CA ILE A 450 -22.99 -22.79 -15.59
C ILE A 450 -22.00 -22.99 -14.44
N LYS A 451 -22.37 -23.79 -13.41
CA LYS A 451 -21.47 -24.04 -12.26
C LYS A 451 -20.11 -24.61 -12.66
N ARG A 452 -20.07 -25.48 -13.68
CA ARG A 452 -18.83 -26.04 -14.23
C ARG A 452 -17.96 -24.99 -14.92
N VAL A 453 -18.59 -24.03 -15.59
CA VAL A 453 -17.91 -22.98 -16.37
C VAL A 453 -17.38 -21.90 -15.45
N VAL A 454 -18.16 -21.44 -14.46
CA VAL A 454 -17.76 -20.27 -13.65
C VAL A 454 -16.73 -20.59 -12.54
N GLY A 455 -16.58 -21.86 -12.17
CA GLY A 455 -15.76 -22.25 -11.02
C GLY A 455 -14.26 -22.03 -11.19
N GLY A 456 -13.74 -21.96 -12.41
CA GLY A 456 -12.33 -21.76 -12.72
C GLY A 456 -11.97 -20.38 -13.26
N GLY A 457 -12.96 -19.51 -13.38
CA GLY A 457 -12.82 -18.15 -13.95
C GLY A 457 -13.74 -17.94 -15.14
N PHE A 458 -14.39 -16.79 -15.20
CA PHE A 458 -15.38 -16.49 -16.24
C PHE A 458 -15.44 -15.00 -16.56
N THR A 459 -16.05 -14.69 -17.70
CA THR A 459 -16.47 -13.32 -18.05
C THR A 459 -17.78 -13.36 -18.84
N PHE A 460 -18.55 -12.28 -18.74
CA PHE A 460 -19.69 -12.08 -19.63
C PHE A 460 -19.21 -11.58 -20.98
N LEU A 461 -19.84 -12.08 -22.05
CA LEU A 461 -19.74 -11.54 -23.39
C LEU A 461 -20.75 -10.40 -23.56
N ASP A 462 -20.58 -9.57 -24.61
CA ASP A 462 -21.42 -8.40 -24.85
C ASP A 462 -22.90 -8.76 -25.03
N ASP A 463 -23.20 -9.93 -25.54
CA ASP A 463 -24.54 -10.46 -25.72
C ASP A 463 -25.13 -11.17 -24.51
N GLY A 464 -24.45 -11.09 -23.36
CA GLY A 464 -24.91 -11.69 -22.11
C GLY A 464 -24.60 -13.17 -21.93
N ARG A 465 -23.97 -13.83 -22.91
CA ARG A 465 -23.47 -15.21 -22.72
C ARG A 465 -22.29 -15.20 -21.75
N LEU A 466 -22.05 -16.33 -21.09
CA LEU A 466 -20.87 -16.54 -20.25
C LEU A 466 -19.83 -17.38 -20.97
N ILE A 467 -18.59 -16.95 -20.93
CA ILE A 467 -17.43 -17.77 -21.26
C ILE A 467 -16.65 -18.09 -19.98
N GLY A 468 -16.34 -19.35 -19.77
CA GLY A 468 -15.53 -19.77 -18.64
C GLY A 468 -14.46 -20.76 -19.01
N VAL A 469 -13.35 -20.68 -18.30
CA VAL A 469 -12.17 -21.51 -18.49
C VAL A 469 -11.90 -22.30 -17.23
N ASN A 470 -11.85 -23.63 -17.35
CA ASN A 470 -11.49 -24.49 -16.24
C ASN A 470 -10.04 -24.96 -16.40
N TYR A 471 -9.18 -24.45 -15.54
CA TYR A 471 -7.73 -24.73 -15.58
C TYR A 471 -7.39 -26.16 -15.20
N ASP A 472 -8.13 -26.75 -14.23
CA ASP A 472 -7.90 -28.11 -13.77
C ASP A 472 -8.36 -29.15 -14.82
N ASN A 473 -9.36 -28.81 -15.59
CA ASN A 473 -9.88 -29.65 -16.64
C ASN A 473 -10.33 -28.82 -17.85
N PRO A 474 -9.43 -28.59 -18.83
CA PRO A 474 -9.73 -27.76 -20.00
C PRO A 474 -10.94 -28.20 -20.81
N LYS A 475 -11.31 -29.51 -20.78
CA LYS A 475 -12.50 -30.04 -21.46
C LYS A 475 -13.81 -29.51 -20.86
N LYS A 476 -13.78 -28.91 -19.67
CA LYS A 476 -14.94 -28.27 -19.03
C LYS A 476 -15.11 -26.81 -19.40
N SER A 477 -14.19 -26.21 -20.17
CA SER A 477 -14.29 -24.83 -20.65
C SER A 477 -15.37 -24.72 -21.72
N ALA A 478 -16.25 -23.74 -21.62
CA ALA A 478 -17.35 -23.59 -22.55
C ALA A 478 -17.89 -22.15 -22.61
N VAL A 479 -18.65 -21.85 -23.66
CA VAL A 479 -19.57 -20.73 -23.76
C VAL A 479 -20.98 -21.25 -23.49
N VAL A 480 -21.68 -20.58 -22.57
CA VAL A 480 -23.04 -20.95 -22.17
C VAL A 480 -23.96 -19.74 -22.19
N THR A 481 -25.25 -19.97 -22.45
CA THR A 481 -26.29 -18.95 -22.28
C THR A 481 -26.49 -18.67 -20.79
N PHE A 482 -26.81 -17.44 -20.43
CA PHE A 482 -27.11 -17.10 -19.05
C PHE A 482 -28.49 -16.40 -18.98
N PRO A 483 -29.39 -16.78 -18.06
CA PRO A 483 -29.24 -17.74 -16.96
C PRO A 483 -29.66 -19.18 -17.31
N THR A 484 -30.02 -19.46 -18.55
CA THR A 484 -30.63 -20.77 -18.95
C THR A 484 -29.59 -21.91 -18.89
N GLY A 485 -28.31 -21.64 -19.11
CA GLY A 485 -27.25 -22.63 -19.00
C GLY A 485 -27.12 -23.60 -20.18
N ASP A 486 -27.65 -23.24 -21.34
CA ASP A 486 -27.52 -24.07 -22.54
C ASP A 486 -26.09 -23.91 -23.09
N VAL A 487 -25.42 -25.03 -23.40
CA VAL A 487 -24.03 -25.00 -23.88
C VAL A 487 -24.04 -24.61 -25.37
N VAL A 488 -23.50 -23.41 -25.64
CA VAL A 488 -23.39 -22.93 -27.03
C VAL A 488 -22.18 -23.55 -27.71
N MET A 489 -21.04 -23.65 -26.97
CA MET A 489 -19.79 -24.15 -27.50
C MET A 489 -18.93 -24.75 -26.39
N ASN A 490 -18.35 -25.92 -26.64
CA ASN A 490 -17.31 -26.47 -25.78
C ASN A 490 -15.94 -25.94 -26.24
N LEU A 491 -15.14 -25.45 -25.30
CA LEU A 491 -13.80 -24.94 -25.55
C LEU A 491 -12.82 -25.92 -24.92
N ALA A 492 -12.08 -26.66 -25.75
CA ALA A 492 -11.01 -27.53 -25.26
C ALA A 492 -9.72 -26.74 -25.00
N LEU A 493 -9.82 -25.64 -24.23
CA LEU A 493 -8.74 -24.69 -24.04
C LEU A 493 -8.35 -24.62 -22.57
N GLY A 494 -7.09 -24.83 -22.28
CA GLY A 494 -6.49 -24.55 -20.98
C GLY A 494 -5.90 -23.14 -20.88
N SER A 495 -6.39 -22.21 -21.71
CA SER A 495 -5.97 -20.81 -21.71
C SER A 495 -7.02 -19.94 -21.03
N GLN A 496 -6.58 -18.90 -20.32
CA GLN A 496 -7.50 -17.88 -19.82
C GLN A 496 -8.13 -17.14 -21.00
N ALA A 497 -9.43 -17.28 -21.18
CA ALA A 497 -10.14 -16.52 -22.18
C ALA A 497 -10.61 -15.19 -21.56
N LEU A 498 -10.26 -14.08 -22.18
CA LEU A 498 -10.74 -12.75 -21.84
C LEU A 498 -11.59 -12.25 -22.99
N ALA A 499 -12.83 -11.86 -22.71
CA ALA A 499 -13.67 -11.10 -23.63
C ALA A 499 -13.61 -9.62 -23.25
N ALA A 500 -13.34 -8.76 -24.24
CA ALA A 500 -13.45 -7.33 -24.05
C ALA A 500 -14.88 -6.87 -24.33
N PRO A 501 -15.44 -5.88 -23.63
CA PRO A 501 -16.69 -5.23 -24.02
C PRO A 501 -16.61 -4.72 -25.46
N GLY A 502 -17.58 -5.03 -26.31
CA GLY A 502 -17.57 -4.69 -27.73
C GLY A 502 -16.67 -5.54 -28.61
N SER A 503 -16.15 -6.65 -28.09
CA SER A 503 -15.30 -7.56 -28.88
C SER A 503 -16.09 -8.42 -29.89
N GLY A 504 -17.41 -8.40 -29.84
CA GLY A 504 -18.24 -9.22 -30.70
C GLY A 504 -17.99 -10.72 -30.50
N ASN A 505 -17.70 -11.44 -31.59
CA ASN A 505 -17.39 -12.86 -31.55
C ASN A 505 -15.91 -13.20 -31.30
N TYR A 506 -15.09 -12.23 -30.89
CA TYR A 506 -13.67 -12.47 -30.63
C TYR A 506 -13.35 -12.47 -29.16
N VAL A 507 -12.45 -13.37 -28.76
CA VAL A 507 -11.90 -13.44 -27.42
C VAL A 507 -10.39 -13.52 -27.47
N LEU A 508 -9.75 -12.86 -26.51
CA LEU A 508 -8.31 -12.93 -26.33
C LEU A 508 -7.97 -14.15 -25.47
N LEU A 509 -7.08 -14.99 -25.98
CA LEU A 509 -6.57 -16.15 -25.26
C LEU A 509 -5.20 -15.81 -24.66
N ARG A 510 -5.05 -15.91 -23.35
CA ARG A 510 -3.75 -15.80 -22.68
C ARG A 510 -3.18 -17.18 -22.35
N PRO A 511 -1.87 -17.40 -22.57
CA PRO A 511 -1.29 -18.71 -22.40
C PRO A 511 -1.17 -19.12 -20.93
N ILE A 512 -1.47 -20.40 -20.69
CA ILE A 512 -0.91 -21.17 -19.58
C ILE A 512 -0.04 -22.27 -20.23
N ASP A 513 1.23 -22.25 -19.99
CA ASP A 513 2.34 -23.14 -20.35
C ASP A 513 2.31 -24.02 -21.62
N LYS A 514 1.21 -24.48 -22.14
CA LYS A 514 1.13 -25.43 -23.26
C LYS A 514 0.06 -25.15 -24.31
N TYR A 515 -0.69 -24.07 -24.17
CA TYR A 515 -1.87 -23.79 -24.99
C TYR A 515 -1.63 -22.59 -25.91
N PRO A 516 -2.33 -22.51 -27.05
CA PRO A 516 -2.10 -21.45 -28.03
C PRO A 516 -2.44 -20.08 -27.45
N VAL A 517 -1.53 -19.15 -27.70
CA VAL A 517 -1.74 -17.71 -27.48
C VAL A 517 -2.37 -17.15 -28.72
N GLY A 518 -3.43 -16.39 -28.58
CA GLY A 518 -3.97 -15.71 -29.74
C GLY A 518 -5.37 -15.15 -29.54
N ILE A 519 -5.97 -14.83 -30.65
CA ILE A 519 -7.31 -14.30 -30.77
C ILE A 519 -8.19 -15.40 -31.36
N MET A 520 -9.24 -15.78 -30.67
CA MET A 520 -10.18 -16.77 -31.15
C MET A 520 -11.46 -16.13 -31.64
N ASN A 521 -11.89 -16.47 -32.82
CA ASN A 521 -13.25 -16.19 -33.29
C ASN A 521 -14.18 -17.29 -32.78
N LEU A 522 -15.18 -16.92 -31.99
CA LEU A 522 -16.11 -17.86 -31.35
C LEU A 522 -17.08 -18.53 -32.34
N GLU A 523 -17.35 -17.90 -33.46
CA GLU A 523 -18.25 -18.43 -34.51
C GLU A 523 -17.54 -19.48 -35.37
N THR A 524 -16.40 -19.09 -35.93
CA THR A 524 -15.61 -19.96 -36.82
C THR A 524 -14.70 -20.92 -36.10
N LYS A 525 -14.51 -20.76 -34.79
CA LYS A 525 -13.55 -21.49 -33.92
C LYS A 525 -12.08 -21.39 -34.38
N LYS A 526 -11.79 -20.46 -35.29
CA LYS A 526 -10.44 -20.23 -35.77
C LYS A 526 -9.67 -19.40 -34.76
N ILE A 527 -8.40 -19.78 -34.53
CA ILE A 527 -7.46 -19.07 -33.69
C ILE A 527 -6.48 -18.36 -34.60
N PHE A 528 -6.37 -17.05 -34.45
CA PHE A 528 -5.34 -16.24 -35.08
C PHE A 528 -4.18 -16.12 -34.09
N MET A 529 -3.02 -16.62 -34.47
CA MET A 529 -1.80 -16.43 -33.69
C MET A 529 -1.29 -15.03 -33.94
N ALA A 530 -1.28 -14.17 -32.92
CA ALA A 530 -0.56 -12.91 -33.02
C ALA A 530 0.94 -13.22 -33.07
N ASN A 531 1.49 -13.28 -34.29
CA ASN A 531 2.87 -13.64 -34.52
C ASN A 531 3.80 -12.66 -33.81
N LYS A 532 4.54 -13.15 -32.80
CA LYS A 532 5.63 -12.48 -32.08
C LYS A 532 5.25 -11.29 -31.17
N THR A 533 4.00 -10.85 -31.12
CA THR A 533 3.56 -9.76 -30.23
C THR A 533 2.39 -10.22 -29.37
N GLU A 534 2.45 -9.95 -28.10
CA GLU A 534 1.36 -10.28 -27.18
C GLU A 534 0.22 -9.29 -27.38
N ALA A 535 -0.96 -9.78 -27.83
CA ALA A 535 -2.16 -8.95 -27.89
C ALA A 535 -2.65 -8.63 -26.48
N LEU A 536 -2.92 -7.36 -26.21
CA LEU A 536 -3.36 -6.89 -24.88
C LEU A 536 -4.88 -6.84 -24.77
N ASP A 537 -5.57 -6.43 -25.86
CA ASP A 537 -7.02 -6.42 -25.96
C ASP A 537 -7.48 -6.40 -27.42
N ILE A 538 -8.77 -6.71 -27.65
CA ILE A 538 -9.35 -6.79 -28.99
C ILE A 538 -10.74 -6.13 -29.04
N TYR A 539 -11.03 -5.49 -30.16
CA TYR A 539 -12.35 -5.00 -30.51
C TYR A 539 -12.65 -5.33 -31.97
N ASP A 540 -13.70 -6.12 -32.20
CA ASP A 540 -14.05 -6.65 -33.51
C ASP A 540 -12.83 -7.35 -34.17
N HIS A 541 -12.35 -6.87 -35.30
CA HIS A 541 -11.19 -7.39 -36.03
C HIS A 541 -9.86 -6.66 -35.73
N VAL A 542 -9.86 -5.76 -34.76
CA VAL A 542 -8.68 -4.92 -34.43
C VAL A 542 -8.19 -5.23 -33.04
N PHE A 543 -6.89 -5.43 -32.87
CA PHE A 543 -6.27 -5.66 -31.58
C PHE A 543 -5.10 -4.71 -31.32
N VAL A 544 -4.75 -4.52 -30.07
CA VAL A 544 -3.61 -3.72 -29.63
C VAL A 544 -2.54 -4.62 -29.06
N SER A 545 -1.29 -4.37 -29.48
CA SER A 545 -0.09 -4.98 -28.90
C SER A 545 0.83 -3.90 -28.30
N GLU A 546 1.66 -4.31 -27.37
CA GLU A 546 2.72 -3.49 -26.82
C GLU A 546 4.08 -4.03 -27.25
N ARG A 547 4.94 -3.16 -27.76
CA ARG A 547 6.34 -3.49 -28.04
C ARG A 547 7.20 -3.26 -26.80
N VAL A 548 8.32 -3.94 -26.74
CA VAL A 548 9.31 -3.77 -25.64
C VAL A 548 9.72 -2.30 -25.48
N THR A 549 9.70 -1.52 -26.57
CA THR A 549 9.98 -0.08 -26.55
C THR A 549 8.91 0.77 -25.86
N GLY A 550 7.74 0.19 -25.49
CA GLY A 550 6.58 0.93 -24.93
C GLY A 550 5.73 1.61 -25.99
N GLU A 551 5.94 1.27 -27.27
CA GLU A 551 5.06 1.66 -28.36
C GLU A 551 3.85 0.75 -28.41
N LEU A 552 2.65 1.32 -28.46
CA LEU A 552 1.43 0.59 -28.74
C LEU A 552 1.22 0.52 -30.24
N ALA A 553 0.89 -0.65 -30.73
CA ALA A 553 0.58 -0.87 -32.14
C ALA A 553 -0.83 -1.44 -32.30
N LEU A 554 -1.59 -0.85 -33.19
CA LEU A 554 -2.92 -1.28 -33.59
C LEU A 554 -2.80 -2.19 -34.81
N HIS A 555 -3.36 -3.38 -34.74
CA HIS A 555 -3.28 -4.39 -35.80
C HIS A 555 -4.66 -4.82 -36.25
N SER A 556 -4.76 -5.25 -37.50
CA SER A 556 -5.90 -6.04 -37.96
C SER A 556 -5.61 -7.53 -37.70
N ASN A 557 -6.65 -8.29 -37.41
CA ASN A 557 -6.54 -9.75 -37.29
C ASN A 557 -6.24 -10.46 -38.64
N THR A 558 -6.23 -9.69 -39.75
CA THR A 558 -5.96 -10.17 -41.10
C THR A 558 -4.55 -9.84 -41.62
N SER A 559 -3.77 -9.07 -40.83
CA SER A 559 -2.43 -8.61 -41.24
C SER A 559 -1.48 -8.55 -40.05
N ASP A 560 -0.23 -8.98 -40.27
CA ASP A 560 0.85 -8.86 -39.27
C ASP A 560 1.39 -7.42 -39.19
N GLU A 561 1.14 -6.58 -40.20
CA GLU A 561 1.59 -5.18 -40.20
C GLU A 561 0.64 -4.31 -39.39
N PRO A 562 1.16 -3.44 -38.54
CA PRO A 562 0.32 -2.53 -37.77
C PRO A 562 -0.34 -1.47 -38.63
N ILE A 563 -1.63 -1.27 -38.39
CA ILE A 563 -2.44 -0.22 -39.02
C ILE A 563 -1.99 1.17 -38.57
N ALA A 564 -1.67 1.29 -37.28
CA ALA A 564 -1.26 2.54 -36.66
C ALA A 564 -0.37 2.28 -35.43
N ARG A 565 0.41 3.29 -35.05
CA ARG A 565 1.30 3.24 -33.90
C ARG A 565 1.19 4.52 -33.08
N THR A 566 1.33 4.39 -31.76
CA THR A 566 1.43 5.52 -30.86
C THR A 566 2.37 5.19 -29.70
N THR A 567 2.93 6.22 -29.11
CA THR A 567 3.80 6.07 -27.95
C THR A 567 3.08 6.64 -26.75
N LEU A 568 2.98 5.85 -25.68
CA LEU A 568 2.44 6.33 -24.42
C LEU A 568 3.30 7.45 -23.84
N PRO A 569 2.72 8.40 -23.12
CA PRO A 569 3.48 9.38 -22.34
C PRO A 569 4.50 8.67 -21.43
N LEU A 570 5.59 9.37 -21.12
CA LEU A 570 6.59 8.83 -20.21
C LEU A 570 5.95 8.55 -18.85
N THR A 571 6.04 7.30 -18.43
CA THR A 571 5.50 6.86 -17.14
C THR A 571 6.57 6.93 -16.06
N ARG A 572 6.15 6.99 -14.80
CA ARG A 572 7.04 6.83 -13.67
C ARG A 572 7.50 5.37 -13.56
N LEU A 573 8.61 5.12 -12.85
CA LEU A 573 8.94 3.77 -12.45
C LEU A 573 7.80 3.19 -11.62
N GLY A 574 7.31 2.05 -12.03
CA GLY A 574 6.38 1.27 -11.23
C GLY A 574 7.07 0.49 -10.12
N THR A 575 6.36 -0.47 -9.55
CA THR A 575 6.92 -1.35 -8.53
C THR A 575 8.12 -2.11 -9.05
N LEU A 576 9.27 -1.91 -8.43
CA LEU A 576 10.49 -2.62 -8.79
C LEU A 576 10.43 -4.08 -8.29
N ARG A 577 10.66 -5.00 -9.21
CA ARG A 577 10.77 -6.43 -8.91
C ARG A 577 12.17 -6.77 -8.41
N ALA A 578 13.18 -6.16 -9.01
CA ALA A 578 14.56 -6.27 -8.60
C ALA A 578 15.28 -4.94 -8.87
N ALA A 579 16.19 -4.58 -7.98
CA ALA A 579 17.07 -3.43 -8.16
C ALA A 579 18.41 -3.72 -7.48
N THR A 580 19.50 -3.35 -8.16
CA THR A 580 20.86 -3.44 -7.61
C THR A 580 21.72 -2.31 -8.12
N VAL A 581 22.65 -1.88 -7.29
CA VAL A 581 23.67 -0.89 -7.62
C VAL A 581 25.05 -1.51 -7.37
N SER A 582 26.03 -1.21 -8.21
CA SER A 582 27.41 -1.68 -8.00
C SER A 582 28.01 -1.08 -6.73
N ALA A 583 28.96 -1.78 -6.15
CA ALA A 583 29.63 -1.36 -4.90
C ALA A 583 30.29 0.03 -5.02
N ASP A 584 30.81 0.38 -6.18
CA ASP A 584 31.41 1.68 -6.53
C ASP A 584 30.35 2.72 -6.99
N MET A 585 29.05 2.36 -6.98
CA MET A 585 27.96 3.20 -7.45
C MET A 585 28.10 3.70 -8.91
N THR A 586 28.79 2.94 -9.75
CA THR A 586 28.93 3.26 -11.18
C THR A 586 27.74 2.76 -11.99
N TRP A 587 27.14 1.62 -11.61
CA TRP A 587 26.11 0.94 -12.36
C TRP A 587 24.84 0.77 -11.54
N LEU A 588 23.71 1.00 -12.16
CA LEU A 588 22.36 0.72 -11.61
C LEU A 588 21.62 -0.20 -12.56
N ALA A 589 21.13 -1.32 -12.06
CA ALA A 589 20.20 -2.19 -12.76
C ALA A 589 18.86 -2.22 -12.02
N VAL A 590 17.77 -2.01 -12.75
CA VAL A 590 16.40 -2.12 -12.22
C VAL A 590 15.55 -2.99 -13.12
N SER A 591 14.59 -3.67 -12.52
CA SER A 591 13.61 -4.49 -13.22
C SER A 591 12.22 -4.23 -12.67
N GLN A 592 11.29 -4.03 -13.56
CA GLN A 592 9.86 -4.13 -13.35
C GLN A 592 9.38 -5.55 -13.70
N ARG A 593 8.09 -5.74 -13.89
CA ARG A 593 7.52 -7.06 -14.18
C ARG A 593 8.04 -7.63 -15.52
N SER A 594 7.97 -6.88 -16.60
CA SER A 594 8.34 -7.34 -17.95
C SER A 594 9.56 -6.66 -18.52
N ARG A 595 9.99 -5.53 -17.98
CA ARG A 595 11.10 -4.71 -18.49
C ARG A 595 12.16 -4.44 -17.45
N GLY A 596 13.42 -4.41 -17.91
CA GLY A 596 14.55 -4.03 -17.11
C GLY A 596 15.50 -3.10 -17.88
N ALA A 597 16.30 -2.37 -17.14
CA ALA A 597 17.31 -1.49 -17.72
C ALA A 597 18.53 -1.39 -16.82
N VAL A 598 19.66 -1.08 -17.47
CA VAL A 598 20.93 -0.80 -16.77
C VAL A 598 21.45 0.54 -17.24
N TRP A 599 21.85 1.39 -16.30
CA TRP A 599 22.46 2.68 -16.56
C TRP A 599 23.89 2.76 -16.00
N ASN A 600 24.73 3.48 -16.72
CA ASN A 600 25.94 4.04 -16.16
C ASN A 600 25.58 5.33 -15.39
N LEU A 601 25.73 5.32 -14.08
CA LEU A 601 25.31 6.44 -13.22
C LEU A 601 26.21 7.67 -13.38
N GLN A 602 27.48 7.49 -13.69
CA GLN A 602 28.41 8.61 -13.91
C GLN A 602 28.05 9.39 -15.18
N ARG A 603 27.64 8.69 -16.25
CA ARG A 603 27.21 9.28 -17.51
C ARG A 603 25.71 9.61 -17.51
N GLY A 604 24.89 8.92 -16.70
CA GLY A 604 23.42 8.95 -16.68
C GLY A 604 22.82 8.25 -17.91
N GLU A 605 23.61 7.44 -18.62
CA GLU A 605 23.27 6.82 -19.89
C GLU A 605 22.83 5.37 -19.70
N ARG A 606 21.72 4.97 -20.35
CA ARG A 606 21.28 3.59 -20.38
C ARG A 606 22.14 2.76 -21.31
N VAL A 607 22.75 1.71 -20.76
CA VAL A 607 23.59 0.78 -21.53
C VAL A 607 22.85 -0.46 -21.98
N PHE A 608 21.83 -0.89 -21.21
CA PHE A 608 20.96 -2.02 -21.58
C PHE A 608 19.49 -1.67 -21.39
N HIS A 609 18.68 -2.14 -22.31
CA HIS A 609 17.25 -2.32 -22.18
C HIS A 609 16.95 -3.79 -22.39
N VAL A 610 16.48 -4.47 -21.33
CA VAL A 610 16.32 -5.92 -21.30
C VAL A 610 14.90 -6.28 -20.84
N ARG A 611 14.57 -7.56 -20.95
CA ARG A 611 13.36 -8.09 -20.32
C ARG A 611 13.46 -7.97 -18.79
N GLY A 612 12.32 -8.05 -18.12
CA GLY A 612 12.28 -8.11 -16.67
C GLY A 612 13.05 -9.31 -16.10
N PHE A 613 13.78 -9.09 -15.02
CA PHE A 613 14.52 -10.09 -14.28
C PHE A 613 14.02 -10.15 -12.82
N ARG A 614 14.20 -11.32 -12.19
CA ARG A 614 13.66 -11.58 -10.83
C ARG A 614 14.64 -11.26 -9.71
N GLY A 615 15.92 -11.33 -9.98
CA GLY A 615 17.02 -11.02 -9.08
C GLY A 615 18.20 -10.53 -9.85
N ALA A 616 19.10 -9.79 -9.21
CA ALA A 616 20.29 -9.27 -9.86
C ALA A 616 21.42 -8.99 -8.86
N HIS A 617 22.66 -9.05 -9.36
CA HIS A 617 23.86 -8.68 -8.66
C HIS A 617 24.88 -8.09 -9.64
N ILE A 618 25.54 -7.01 -9.25
CA ILE A 618 26.62 -6.40 -10.03
C ILE A 618 27.95 -6.59 -9.30
N GLU A 619 28.91 -7.19 -9.98
CA GLU A 619 30.29 -7.33 -9.51
C GLU A 619 31.22 -6.76 -10.57
N GLY A 620 31.91 -5.65 -10.22
CA GLY A 620 32.70 -4.89 -11.21
C GLY A 620 31.81 -4.37 -12.35
N ASP A 621 32.12 -4.74 -13.57
CA ASP A 621 31.35 -4.39 -14.78
C ASP A 621 30.45 -5.53 -15.29
N MET A 622 30.23 -6.55 -14.46
CA MET A 622 29.39 -7.70 -14.79
C MET A 622 28.08 -7.71 -14.00
N LEU A 623 26.96 -7.75 -14.69
CA LEU A 623 25.65 -7.98 -14.11
C LEU A 623 25.26 -9.46 -14.25
N PHE A 624 24.90 -10.09 -13.16
CA PHE A 624 24.31 -11.42 -13.06
C PHE A 624 22.82 -11.28 -12.78
N ALA A 625 21.96 -11.65 -13.73
CA ALA A 625 20.52 -11.42 -13.60
C ALA A 625 19.70 -12.68 -13.91
N ASP A 626 18.73 -12.98 -13.04
CA ASP A 626 17.79 -14.09 -13.16
C ASP A 626 16.67 -13.73 -14.14
N PHE A 627 16.81 -14.17 -15.39
CA PHE A 627 15.79 -14.00 -16.41
C PHE A 627 14.81 -15.17 -16.39
N PRO A 628 13.49 -14.92 -16.26
CA PRO A 628 12.48 -15.96 -16.32
C PRO A 628 12.46 -16.62 -17.71
N LYS A 629 11.91 -17.84 -17.78
CA LYS A 629 11.63 -18.53 -19.05
C LYS A 629 10.81 -17.61 -19.97
N PHE A 630 11.16 -17.62 -21.23
CA PHE A 630 10.43 -16.87 -22.25
C PHE A 630 10.46 -17.61 -23.59
N GLN A 631 9.30 -17.91 -24.14
CA GLN A 631 9.16 -18.70 -25.37
C GLN A 631 9.99 -19.99 -25.31
N ASN A 632 10.99 -20.12 -26.20
CA ASN A 632 11.86 -21.30 -26.27
C ASN A 632 13.13 -21.20 -25.40
N THR A 633 13.30 -20.09 -24.62
CA THR A 633 14.47 -19.94 -23.74
C THR A 633 14.16 -20.45 -22.35
N LYS A 634 15.08 -21.20 -21.74
CA LYS A 634 14.97 -21.62 -20.35
C LYS A 634 15.29 -20.46 -19.39
N ARG A 635 14.83 -20.57 -18.14
CA ARG A 635 15.24 -19.66 -17.07
C ARG A 635 16.73 -19.80 -16.81
N GLN A 636 17.44 -18.70 -16.71
CA GLN A 636 18.90 -18.67 -16.52
C GLN A 636 19.36 -17.43 -15.77
N ILE A 637 20.52 -17.53 -15.11
CA ILE A 637 21.26 -16.36 -14.68
C ILE A 637 22.15 -15.91 -15.83
N ALA A 638 21.69 -14.94 -16.62
CA ALA A 638 22.51 -14.39 -17.69
C ALA A 638 23.54 -13.40 -17.14
N ARG A 639 24.67 -13.33 -17.80
CA ARG A 639 25.78 -12.41 -17.55
C ARG A 639 25.76 -11.31 -18.59
N LEU A 640 25.70 -10.06 -18.14
CA LEU A 640 25.75 -8.89 -19.02
C LEU A 640 27.02 -8.11 -18.70
N GLN A 641 27.93 -8.02 -19.68
CA GLN A 641 29.13 -7.22 -19.56
C GLN A 641 28.81 -5.77 -19.90
N LEU A 642 28.84 -4.92 -18.89
CA LEU A 642 28.24 -3.59 -18.93
C LEU A 642 29.06 -2.60 -19.79
N THR A 643 30.37 -2.65 -19.68
CA THR A 643 31.27 -1.77 -20.47
C THR A 643 31.25 -2.11 -21.94
N GLN A 644 31.28 -3.39 -22.30
CA GLN A 644 31.28 -3.87 -23.69
C GLN A 644 29.88 -4.00 -24.30
N LYS A 645 28.84 -3.80 -23.51
CA LYS A 645 27.43 -3.98 -23.91
C LYS A 645 27.14 -5.37 -24.49
N ALA A 646 27.80 -6.40 -23.93
CA ALA A 646 27.69 -7.79 -24.41
C ALA A 646 26.78 -8.62 -23.48
N VAL A 647 25.92 -9.44 -24.08
CA VAL A 647 25.12 -10.42 -23.34
C VAL A 647 25.82 -11.78 -23.48
N LEU A 648 26.23 -12.32 -22.35
CA LEU A 648 26.86 -13.63 -22.24
C LEU A 648 25.84 -14.61 -21.66
N GLY A 649 25.76 -15.80 -22.20
CA GLY A 649 24.93 -16.85 -21.62
C GLY A 649 25.28 -17.13 -20.16
N GLY A 650 24.44 -17.86 -19.48
CA GLY A 650 24.68 -18.24 -18.10
C GLY A 650 24.05 -19.57 -17.72
N PRO A 651 24.26 -20.05 -16.51
CA PRO A 651 23.75 -21.35 -16.07
C PRO A 651 22.21 -21.35 -16.00
N GLU A 652 21.61 -22.45 -16.42
CA GLU A 652 20.16 -22.67 -16.35
C GLU A 652 19.71 -22.86 -14.89
N LEU A 653 18.58 -22.31 -14.57
CA LEU A 653 17.92 -22.47 -13.28
C LEU A 653 16.69 -23.39 -13.38
N SER A 654 16.43 -24.15 -12.32
CA SER A 654 15.14 -24.80 -12.15
C SER A 654 14.03 -23.76 -12.02
N GLU A 655 12.89 -23.98 -12.63
CA GLU A 655 11.71 -23.09 -12.51
C GLU A 655 11.19 -23.05 -11.08
N ASP A 656 11.19 -24.20 -10.40
CA ASP A 656 10.56 -24.37 -9.10
C ASP A 656 11.52 -24.16 -7.93
N ASN A 657 11.01 -23.50 -6.88
CA ASN A 657 11.67 -23.36 -5.57
C ASN A 657 13.10 -22.78 -5.62
N THR A 658 13.39 -21.93 -6.61
CA THR A 658 14.69 -21.28 -6.76
C THR A 658 14.52 -19.77 -6.84
N SER A 659 15.31 -19.01 -6.08
CA SER A 659 15.29 -17.54 -6.09
C SER A 659 16.70 -16.97 -5.98
N GLN A 660 16.98 -15.93 -6.77
CA GLN A 660 18.23 -15.16 -6.65
C GLN A 660 18.05 -14.00 -5.68
N TYR A 661 18.95 -13.89 -4.74
CA TYR A 661 19.07 -12.79 -3.78
C TYR A 661 20.48 -12.19 -3.87
N GLY A 662 20.64 -11.18 -4.72
CA GLY A 662 21.96 -10.61 -4.98
C GLY A 662 22.97 -11.65 -5.48
N PRO A 663 24.11 -11.84 -4.81
CA PRO A 663 25.15 -12.82 -5.18
C PRO A 663 24.78 -14.27 -4.85
N PHE A 664 23.65 -14.52 -4.18
CA PHE A 664 23.24 -15.84 -3.72
C PHE A 664 22.02 -16.35 -4.49
N VAL A 665 21.98 -17.66 -4.71
CA VAL A 665 20.82 -18.38 -5.22
C VAL A 665 20.39 -19.38 -4.16
N VAL A 666 19.16 -19.26 -3.69
CA VAL A 666 18.56 -20.21 -2.75
C VAL A 666 17.68 -21.18 -3.52
N HIS A 667 17.94 -22.45 -3.36
CA HIS A 667 17.19 -23.55 -3.98
C HIS A 667 16.68 -24.52 -2.92
N PHE A 668 15.38 -24.80 -2.94
CA PHE A 668 14.76 -25.80 -2.08
C PHE A 668 14.49 -27.07 -2.84
N LYS A 669 15.24 -28.14 -2.52
CA LYS A 669 15.03 -29.47 -3.06
C LYS A 669 14.02 -30.23 -2.22
N PRO A 670 12.86 -30.65 -2.75
CA PRO A 670 11.97 -31.57 -2.04
C PRO A 670 12.66 -32.91 -1.88
N ALA A 671 12.44 -33.60 -0.76
CA ALA A 671 12.87 -34.98 -0.58
C ALA A 671 12.24 -35.88 -1.65
N LYS A 672 12.94 -36.95 -2.07
CA LYS A 672 12.42 -37.89 -3.06
C LYS A 672 11.07 -38.45 -2.60
N LYS A 673 10.18 -38.66 -3.55
CA LYS A 673 8.76 -39.01 -3.38
C LYS A 673 8.49 -40.42 -2.79
N ASP A 674 9.48 -41.08 -2.24
CA ASP A 674 9.27 -42.36 -1.60
C ASP A 674 9.04 -42.18 -0.11
N GLU A 675 7.86 -42.62 0.30
CA GLU A 675 7.46 -42.86 1.68
C GLU A 675 7.12 -41.64 2.53
N THR A 676 5.84 -41.52 2.74
CA THR A 676 5.21 -40.79 3.81
C THR A 676 5.03 -39.26 3.62
N THR A 677 3.98 -38.80 4.15
CA THR A 677 3.41 -37.47 4.39
C THR A 677 4.37 -36.35 4.87
N ARG A 678 5.67 -36.55 4.93
CA ARG A 678 6.67 -35.56 5.37
C ARG A 678 7.07 -34.62 4.22
N ARG A 679 7.06 -33.33 4.50
CA ARG A 679 7.49 -32.25 3.58
C ARG A 679 8.95 -31.89 3.79
N ASP A 680 9.81 -32.90 3.94
CA ASP A 680 11.24 -32.68 4.11
C ASP A 680 11.83 -31.93 2.93
N VAL A 681 12.65 -30.94 3.20
CA VAL A 681 13.27 -30.09 2.19
C VAL A 681 14.73 -29.83 2.52
N THR A 682 15.59 -29.89 1.50
CA THR A 682 16.98 -29.44 1.63
C THR A 682 17.12 -28.07 0.98
N MET A 683 17.49 -27.08 1.79
CA MET A 683 17.86 -25.75 1.30
C MET A 683 19.33 -25.77 0.88
N GLU A 684 19.60 -25.39 -0.36
CA GLU A 684 20.95 -25.16 -0.88
C GLU A 684 21.13 -23.66 -1.16
N VAL A 685 22.19 -23.10 -0.64
CA VAL A 685 22.63 -21.74 -1.00
C VAL A 685 23.81 -21.87 -1.96
N ARG A 686 23.69 -21.22 -3.10
CA ARG A 686 24.64 -21.32 -4.21
C ARG A 686 25.15 -19.94 -4.59
N ASP A 687 26.34 -19.89 -5.17
CA ASP A 687 26.90 -18.68 -5.79
C ASP A 687 26.17 -18.38 -7.11
N ALA A 688 25.66 -17.17 -7.28
CA ALA A 688 24.93 -16.76 -8.49
C ALA A 688 25.80 -16.75 -9.76
N ARG A 689 27.12 -16.68 -9.64
CA ARG A 689 28.06 -16.63 -10.77
C ARG A 689 28.19 -17.96 -11.51
N ASN A 690 28.13 -19.09 -10.78
CA ASN A 690 28.43 -20.42 -11.31
C ASN A 690 27.50 -21.52 -10.78
N LEU A 691 26.58 -21.22 -9.89
CA LEU A 691 25.66 -22.12 -9.19
C LEU A 691 26.35 -23.19 -8.31
N GLN A 692 27.62 -23.01 -7.97
CA GLN A 692 28.29 -23.87 -6.99
C GLN A 692 27.58 -23.78 -5.64
N VAL A 693 27.34 -24.93 -5.00
CA VAL A 693 26.77 -24.98 -3.65
C VAL A 693 27.78 -24.45 -2.65
N LEU A 694 27.44 -23.42 -1.94
CA LEU A 694 28.22 -22.83 -0.85
C LEU A 694 28.01 -23.65 0.42
N TRP A 695 26.76 -23.90 0.75
CA TRP A 695 26.35 -24.75 1.87
C TRP A 695 24.94 -25.29 1.64
N SER A 696 24.56 -26.29 2.45
CA SER A 696 23.22 -26.86 2.44
C SER A 696 22.76 -27.21 3.85
N ARG A 697 21.44 -27.12 4.09
CA ARG A 697 20.83 -27.50 5.37
C ARG A 697 19.51 -28.22 5.12
N HIS A 698 19.31 -29.33 5.86
CA HIS A 698 18.08 -30.11 5.79
C HIS A 698 17.07 -29.62 6.84
N TYR A 699 15.81 -29.49 6.42
CA TYR A 699 14.68 -29.19 7.30
C TYR A 699 13.63 -30.29 7.15
N ALA A 700 13.23 -30.86 8.32
CA ALA A 700 12.13 -31.80 8.39
C ALA A 700 10.81 -31.04 8.47
N ASP A 701 9.86 -31.38 7.61
CA ASP A 701 8.48 -30.93 7.56
C ASP A 701 8.22 -29.51 7.02
N GLU A 702 9.11 -28.52 7.22
CA GLU A 702 8.77 -27.10 6.92
C GLU A 702 9.99 -26.31 6.45
N ARG A 703 9.87 -25.68 5.29
CA ARG A 703 10.89 -24.78 4.77
C ARG A 703 10.79 -23.38 5.39
N PRO A 704 11.91 -22.69 5.64
CA PRO A 704 11.89 -21.30 6.04
C PRO A 704 11.48 -20.37 4.91
N ASN A 705 10.87 -19.23 5.29
CA ASN A 705 10.93 -18.05 4.44
C ASN A 705 12.31 -17.41 4.55
N VAL A 706 12.83 -16.89 3.44
CA VAL A 706 14.21 -16.40 3.36
C VAL A 706 14.20 -14.91 3.01
N PHE A 707 14.91 -14.12 3.81
CA PHE A 707 15.22 -12.74 3.53
C PHE A 707 16.73 -12.58 3.44
N VAL A 708 17.21 -11.87 2.43
CA VAL A 708 18.64 -11.64 2.22
C VAL A 708 18.88 -10.18 1.89
N GLU A 709 19.74 -9.53 2.65
CA GLU A 709 20.34 -8.25 2.24
C GLU A 709 21.73 -8.54 1.63
N PRO A 710 21.86 -8.40 0.32
CA PRO A 710 23.10 -8.79 -0.38
C PRO A 710 24.35 -8.06 0.10
N ALA A 711 24.20 -6.80 0.53
CA ALA A 711 25.31 -5.96 0.99
C ALA A 711 25.92 -6.44 2.32
N ASP A 712 25.13 -7.11 3.16
CA ASP A 712 25.55 -7.49 4.51
C ASP A 712 26.11 -8.90 4.60
N GLY A 713 25.88 -9.70 3.59
CA GLY A 713 26.28 -11.12 3.57
C GLY A 713 25.55 -11.97 4.62
N ALA A 714 24.43 -11.46 5.15
CA ALA A 714 23.58 -12.14 6.12
C ALA A 714 22.26 -12.55 5.47
N MET A 715 21.69 -13.62 6.03
CA MET A 715 20.39 -14.16 5.61
C MET A 715 19.53 -14.38 6.87
N VAL A 716 18.27 -14.05 6.80
CA VAL A 716 17.29 -14.31 7.86
C VAL A 716 16.35 -15.41 7.40
N LEU A 717 16.27 -16.46 8.20
CA LEU A 717 15.38 -17.59 8.02
C LEU A 717 14.22 -17.46 8.99
N GLN A 718 12.99 -17.57 8.51
CA GLN A 718 11.78 -17.34 9.27
C GLN A 718 10.88 -18.57 9.27
N TRP A 719 10.35 -18.90 10.44
CA TRP A 719 9.28 -19.88 10.65
C TRP A 719 8.15 -19.29 11.48
N PHE A 720 6.94 -19.81 11.29
CA PHE A 720 5.83 -19.48 12.19
C PHE A 720 5.93 -20.24 13.52
N GLY A 721 5.46 -19.65 14.58
CA GLY A 721 5.51 -20.24 15.93
C GLY A 721 4.80 -21.60 16.07
N ARG A 722 3.80 -21.87 15.19
CA ARG A 722 3.11 -23.16 15.13
C ARG A 722 3.94 -24.29 14.53
N GLU A 723 4.97 -23.94 13.74
CA GLU A 723 5.76 -24.88 12.98
C GLU A 723 6.66 -25.72 13.89
N SER A 724 6.87 -26.97 13.50
CA SER A 724 7.60 -27.94 14.31
C SER A 724 9.05 -27.53 14.55
N HIS A 725 9.68 -26.91 13.54
CA HIS A 725 11.04 -26.39 13.64
C HIS A 725 11.15 -25.28 14.70
N ALA A 726 10.25 -24.28 14.67
CA ALA A 726 10.23 -23.20 15.65
C ALA A 726 10.06 -23.73 17.08
N ARG A 727 9.10 -24.63 17.28
CA ARG A 727 8.85 -25.25 18.59
C ARG A 727 10.02 -26.08 19.09
N LYS A 728 10.72 -26.77 18.19
CA LYS A 728 11.92 -27.52 18.51
C LYS A 728 13.03 -26.58 18.99
N GLN A 729 13.32 -25.51 18.25
CA GLN A 729 14.37 -24.57 18.62
C GLN A 729 14.09 -23.88 19.96
N VAL A 730 12.85 -23.45 20.20
CA VAL A 730 12.45 -22.84 21.48
C VAL A 730 12.57 -23.83 22.66
N ARG A 731 12.36 -25.12 22.43
CA ARG A 731 12.53 -26.15 23.46
C ARG A 731 14.00 -26.41 23.77
N GLU A 732 14.85 -26.39 22.73
CA GLU A 732 16.27 -26.71 22.84
C GLU A 732 17.09 -25.53 23.38
N ASP A 733 16.57 -24.28 23.25
CA ASP A 733 17.28 -23.08 23.72
C ASP A 733 16.44 -22.25 24.69
N PRO A 734 16.61 -22.44 26.00
CA PRO A 734 15.93 -21.65 27.05
C PRO A 734 16.32 -20.16 27.02
N SER A 735 17.45 -19.77 26.40
CA SER A 735 17.88 -18.37 26.33
C SER A 735 16.94 -17.49 25.53
N LEU A 736 16.10 -18.10 24.66
CA LEU A 736 15.05 -17.39 23.93
C LEU A 736 13.95 -16.79 24.82
N GLY A 737 13.94 -17.12 26.12
CA GLY A 737 13.04 -16.54 27.13
C GLY A 737 11.55 -16.85 26.93
N VAL A 738 11.21 -17.75 25.99
CA VAL A 738 9.83 -18.13 25.65
C VAL A 738 9.64 -19.61 25.89
N HIS A 739 8.58 -19.98 26.62
CA HIS A 739 8.21 -21.38 26.77
C HIS A 739 7.39 -21.85 25.56
N THR A 740 7.59 -23.11 25.12
CA THR A 740 6.90 -23.69 23.97
C THR A 740 5.36 -23.61 24.04
N THR A 741 4.80 -23.63 25.24
CA THR A 741 3.35 -23.48 25.49
C THR A 741 2.86 -22.04 25.29
N GLN A 742 3.77 -21.07 25.36
CA GLN A 742 3.48 -19.65 25.16
C GLN A 742 3.62 -19.22 23.69
N LEU A 743 4.32 -20.05 22.88
CA LEU A 743 4.50 -19.79 21.46
C LEU A 743 3.16 -19.87 20.74
N ARG A 744 2.71 -18.75 20.19
CA ARG A 744 1.42 -18.62 19.53
C ARG A 744 1.55 -18.90 18.03
N GLU A 745 0.43 -19.16 17.40
CA GLU A 745 0.37 -19.44 15.98
C GLU A 745 0.90 -18.29 15.10
N GLY A 746 0.70 -17.04 15.52
CA GLY A 746 1.15 -15.85 14.81
C GLY A 746 2.55 -15.36 15.16
N ASP A 747 3.24 -16.00 16.09
CA ASP A 747 4.61 -15.64 16.45
C ASP A 747 5.59 -16.12 15.39
N TYR A 748 6.77 -15.50 15.34
CA TYR A 748 7.83 -15.85 14.41
C TYR A 748 9.08 -16.28 15.15
N TYR A 749 9.63 -17.41 14.76
CA TYR A 749 11.02 -17.77 15.07
C TYR A 749 11.89 -17.29 13.91
N LEU A 750 12.93 -16.55 14.21
CA LEU A 750 13.87 -16.00 13.26
C LEU A 750 15.28 -16.47 13.60
N GLU A 751 15.99 -16.93 12.59
CA GLU A 751 17.41 -17.32 12.67
C GLU A 751 18.20 -16.48 11.66
N ALA A 752 19.19 -15.75 12.16
CA ALA A 752 20.14 -15.02 11.32
C ALA A 752 21.35 -15.92 11.06
N VAL A 753 21.74 -16.05 9.81
CA VAL A 753 22.89 -16.85 9.37
C VAL A 753 23.79 -16.08 8.43
N ASN A 754 25.06 -16.38 8.43
CA ASN A 754 25.98 -15.91 7.40
C ASN A 754 25.59 -16.57 6.06
N ALA A 755 25.37 -15.77 5.03
CA ALA A 755 24.89 -16.27 3.74
C ALA A 755 25.92 -17.09 2.97
N ARG A 756 27.24 -16.99 3.30
CA ARG A 756 28.31 -17.72 2.61
C ARG A 756 28.60 -19.09 3.15
N ASP A 757 28.44 -19.31 4.44
CA ASP A 757 28.81 -20.59 5.10
C ASP A 757 27.67 -21.19 5.94
N GLY A 758 26.55 -20.47 6.12
CA GLY A 758 25.42 -20.93 6.89
C GLY A 758 25.62 -20.89 8.39
N GLN A 759 26.72 -20.31 8.89
CA GLN A 759 26.96 -20.21 10.34
C GLN A 759 25.90 -19.31 10.99
N ARG A 760 25.33 -19.75 12.12
CA ARG A 760 24.34 -18.98 12.89
C ARG A 760 24.99 -17.76 13.50
N LEU A 761 24.41 -16.58 13.25
CA LEU A 761 24.79 -15.29 13.81
C LEU A 761 24.00 -14.98 15.08
N GLY A 762 22.76 -15.45 15.15
CA GLY A 762 21.86 -15.29 16.29
C GLY A 762 20.47 -15.76 15.95
N HIS A 763 19.58 -15.80 16.91
CA HIS A 763 18.17 -16.14 16.73
C HIS A 763 17.30 -15.53 17.81
N LEU A 764 16.05 -15.34 17.51
CA LEU A 764 15.07 -14.77 18.45
C LEU A 764 13.64 -15.17 18.10
N VAL A 765 12.74 -14.97 19.05
CA VAL A 765 11.30 -15.08 18.84
C VAL A 765 10.68 -13.70 18.84
N VAL A 766 9.93 -13.40 17.77
CA VAL A 766 9.12 -12.17 17.69
C VAL A 766 7.69 -12.51 18.04
N ASP A 767 7.21 -11.95 19.15
CA ASP A 767 5.82 -12.08 19.57
C ASP A 767 4.95 -11.18 18.70
N SER A 768 4.06 -11.78 17.90
CA SER A 768 3.10 -11.06 17.08
C SER A 768 1.86 -10.59 17.87
N GLY A 769 1.76 -10.95 19.14
CA GLY A 769 0.53 -10.83 19.90
C GLY A 769 -0.55 -11.78 19.37
N ARG A 770 -1.83 -11.43 19.55
CA ARG A 770 -2.94 -12.16 18.91
C ARG A 770 -3.33 -11.59 17.52
N GLY A 771 -2.60 -10.58 17.04
CA GLY A 771 -2.78 -10.00 15.73
C GLY A 771 -2.06 -10.77 14.65
N SER A 772 -2.43 -10.58 13.40
CA SER A 772 -1.71 -11.06 12.24
C SER A 772 -0.87 -9.93 11.65
N PHE A 773 0.39 -9.83 11.99
CA PHE A 773 1.31 -9.07 11.17
C PHE A 773 2.16 -10.03 10.32
N ARG A 774 2.70 -9.54 9.24
CA ARG A 774 3.54 -10.32 8.34
C ARG A 774 4.85 -9.58 8.14
N ILE A 775 5.97 -10.28 8.33
CA ILE A 775 7.28 -9.73 8.01
C ILE A 775 7.40 -9.66 6.48
N ARG A 776 7.67 -8.46 5.96
CA ARG A 776 7.89 -8.20 4.53
C ARG A 776 9.35 -8.29 4.15
N ASN A 777 10.21 -7.83 5.04
CA ASN A 777 11.66 -7.88 4.88
C ASN A 777 12.32 -7.95 6.25
N ALA A 778 13.49 -8.59 6.31
CA ALA A 778 14.32 -8.67 7.51
C ALA A 778 15.79 -8.63 7.09
N THR A 779 16.60 -7.83 7.79
CA THR A 779 18.03 -7.64 7.53
C THR A 779 18.82 -7.61 8.83
N VAL A 780 20.08 -8.02 8.78
CA VAL A 780 20.95 -8.12 9.97
C VAL A 780 22.14 -7.20 9.84
N HIS A 781 22.37 -6.39 10.86
CA HIS A 781 23.49 -5.44 10.93
C HIS A 781 24.17 -5.52 12.31
N GLY A 782 25.25 -6.29 12.40
CA GLY A 782 25.89 -6.59 13.69
C GLY A 782 24.92 -7.32 14.62
N ASP A 783 24.63 -6.78 15.79
CA ASP A 783 23.65 -7.32 16.74
C ASP A 783 22.20 -6.94 16.42
N TRP A 784 21.95 -6.11 15.40
CA TRP A 784 20.63 -5.60 15.12
C TRP A 784 19.93 -6.37 14.02
N LEU A 785 18.72 -6.87 14.29
CA LEU A 785 17.78 -7.36 13.32
C LEU A 785 16.75 -6.25 13.03
N VAL A 786 16.74 -5.76 11.80
CA VAL A 786 15.80 -4.73 11.33
C VAL A 786 14.78 -5.38 10.43
N MET A 787 13.50 -5.25 10.77
CA MET A 787 12.39 -5.86 10.05
C MET A 787 11.38 -4.81 9.61
N THR A 788 10.78 -5.02 8.45
CA THR A 788 9.58 -4.29 8.02
C THR A 788 8.39 -5.24 7.93
N ASP A 789 7.21 -4.77 8.29
CA ASP A 789 6.01 -5.60 8.34
C ASP A 789 4.84 -5.10 7.48
N SER A 790 3.77 -5.90 7.44
CA SER A 790 2.55 -5.60 6.69
C SER A 790 1.75 -4.42 7.25
N GLN A 791 2.06 -3.97 8.47
CA GLN A 791 1.45 -2.81 9.11
C GLN A 791 2.30 -1.54 8.91
N ASN A 792 3.32 -1.60 8.01
CA ASN A 792 4.25 -0.51 7.73
C ASN A 792 5.01 -0.05 8.96
N ARG A 793 5.49 -1.00 9.74
CA ARG A 793 6.37 -0.76 10.87
C ARG A 793 7.78 -1.24 10.54
N VAL A 794 8.77 -0.50 11.00
CA VAL A 794 10.18 -0.91 11.08
C VAL A 794 10.45 -1.28 12.53
N LEU A 795 10.73 -2.55 12.78
CA LEU A 795 11.01 -3.09 14.10
C LEU A 795 12.50 -3.38 14.19
N VAL A 796 13.13 -2.96 15.27
CA VAL A 796 14.56 -3.19 15.53
C VAL A 796 14.70 -4.03 16.79
N HIS A 797 15.33 -5.20 16.65
CA HIS A 797 15.58 -6.14 17.76
C HIS A 797 17.09 -6.39 17.91
N SER A 798 17.51 -6.62 19.13
CA SER A 798 18.85 -7.16 19.40
C SER A 798 18.84 -8.68 19.19
N LEU A 799 19.79 -9.20 18.42
CA LEU A 799 19.95 -10.63 18.20
C LEU A 799 20.47 -11.35 19.46
N SER A 800 21.30 -10.67 20.24
CA SER A 800 21.90 -11.24 21.45
C SER A 800 20.93 -11.32 22.64
N SER A 801 20.03 -10.34 22.79
CA SER A 801 19.06 -10.31 23.90
C SER A 801 17.62 -10.67 23.50
N GLY A 802 17.31 -10.67 22.20
CA GLY A 802 15.95 -10.82 21.68
C GLY A 802 15.03 -9.61 21.91
N GLU A 803 15.53 -8.59 22.63
CA GLU A 803 14.74 -7.43 23.05
C GLU A 803 14.44 -6.48 21.87
N GLN A 804 13.20 -5.98 21.81
CA GLN A 804 12.82 -4.94 20.85
C GLN A 804 13.39 -3.60 21.30
N LYS A 805 14.36 -3.09 20.54
CA LYS A 805 15.02 -1.81 20.80
C LYS A 805 14.20 -0.62 20.36
N GLY A 806 13.51 -0.75 19.24
CA GLY A 806 12.75 0.35 18.68
C GLY A 806 11.69 -0.05 17.66
N ARG A 807 10.78 0.88 17.41
CA ARG A 807 9.68 0.77 16.49
C ARG A 807 9.46 2.11 15.80
N ILE A 808 9.49 2.12 14.47
CA ILE A 808 9.26 3.29 13.64
C ILE A 808 8.19 2.94 12.59
N PHE A 809 7.34 3.89 12.23
CA PHE A 809 6.44 3.71 11.10
C PHE A 809 7.17 3.97 9.78
N GLY A 810 7.18 2.96 8.92
CA GLY A 810 7.83 3.03 7.62
C GLY A 810 7.56 1.81 6.76
N VAL A 811 7.63 2.00 5.45
CA VAL A 811 7.33 0.96 4.45
C VAL A 811 8.59 0.22 3.99
N ARG A 812 9.74 0.89 4.08
CA ARG A 812 11.07 0.34 3.77
C ARG A 812 12.11 0.87 4.72
N ALA A 813 13.14 0.06 4.94
CA ALA A 813 14.29 0.44 5.75
C ALA A 813 15.57 -0.05 5.09
N THR A 814 16.66 0.71 5.24
CA THR A 814 18.02 0.31 4.90
C THR A 814 18.97 0.82 5.97
N VAL A 815 20.01 0.06 6.26
CA VAL A 815 20.97 0.38 7.33
C VAL A 815 22.36 0.54 6.74
N SER A 816 23.11 1.50 7.25
CA SER A 816 24.54 1.62 7.02
C SER A 816 25.31 0.85 8.11
N LYS A 817 25.92 -0.26 7.73
CA LYS A 817 26.78 -1.05 8.63
C LYS A 817 27.98 -0.25 9.16
N ALA A 818 28.53 0.64 8.33
CA ALA A 818 29.72 1.41 8.66
C ALA A 818 29.45 2.53 9.67
N THR A 819 28.25 3.12 9.65
CA THR A 819 27.92 4.31 10.48
C THR A 819 26.81 4.07 11.50
N GLY A 820 26.15 2.91 11.47
CA GLY A 820 25.00 2.64 12.33
C GLY A 820 23.78 3.52 12.06
N MET A 821 23.67 4.10 10.87
CA MET A 821 22.53 4.92 10.47
C MET A 821 21.45 4.06 9.84
N LEU A 822 20.23 4.27 10.26
CA LEU A 822 19.01 3.65 9.72
C LEU A 822 18.25 4.68 8.87
N CYS A 823 18.05 4.40 7.59
CA CYS A 823 17.19 5.19 6.71
C CYS A 823 15.84 4.51 6.56
N VAL A 824 14.78 5.23 6.88
CA VAL A 824 13.39 4.73 6.83
C VAL A 824 12.60 5.56 5.83
N GLU A 825 11.89 4.89 4.93
CA GLU A 825 10.90 5.51 4.05
C GLU A 825 9.52 5.44 4.71
N ASN A 826 8.86 6.58 4.85
CA ASN A 826 7.50 6.65 5.36
C ASN A 826 6.46 6.32 4.26
N ALA A 827 5.19 6.25 4.64
CA ALA A 827 4.10 5.94 3.71
C ALA A 827 3.87 7.02 2.63
N GLN A 828 4.41 8.23 2.82
CA GLN A 828 4.35 9.34 1.85
C GLN A 828 5.53 9.35 0.87
N GLY A 829 6.45 8.38 0.94
CA GLY A 829 7.63 8.33 0.08
C GLY A 829 8.73 9.33 0.46
N GLN A 830 8.73 9.83 1.70
CA GLN A 830 9.80 10.64 2.27
C GLN A 830 10.79 9.75 3.02
N LEU A 831 12.01 10.20 3.16
CA LEU A 831 13.05 9.50 3.91
C LEU A 831 13.35 10.20 5.23
N ALA A 832 13.64 9.42 6.25
CA ALA A 832 14.16 9.88 7.52
C ALA A 832 15.38 9.05 7.94
N LEU A 833 16.43 9.73 8.45
CA LEU A 833 17.59 9.09 9.05
C LEU A 833 17.42 9.01 10.56
N TYR A 834 17.77 7.86 11.10
CA TYR A 834 17.81 7.58 12.54
C TYR A 834 19.17 7.02 12.91
N ASP A 835 19.59 7.28 14.11
CA ASP A 835 20.69 6.57 14.75
C ASP A 835 20.17 5.22 15.24
N LEU A 836 20.76 4.12 14.78
CA LEU A 836 20.28 2.77 15.07
C LEU A 836 20.43 2.38 16.55
N ALA A 837 21.46 2.92 17.23
CA ALA A 837 21.72 2.61 18.63
C ALA A 837 20.78 3.36 19.59
N THR A 838 20.46 4.62 19.29
CA THR A 838 19.62 5.48 20.14
C THR A 838 18.17 5.56 19.66
N MET A 839 17.90 5.17 18.41
CA MET A 839 16.61 5.34 17.71
C MET A 839 16.18 6.80 17.57
N GLU A 840 17.12 7.73 17.75
CA GLU A 840 16.87 9.15 17.57
C GLU A 840 16.86 9.54 16.08
N LYS A 841 15.90 10.34 15.71
CA LYS A 841 15.78 10.89 14.37
C LYS A 841 16.82 11.98 14.16
N ARG A 842 17.65 11.81 13.13
CA ARG A 842 18.75 12.73 12.81
C ARG A 842 18.44 13.67 11.67
N GLN A 843 17.64 13.27 10.67
CA GLN A 843 17.34 14.10 9.51
C GLN A 843 16.10 13.61 8.77
N ASN A 844 15.45 14.51 8.02
CA ASN A 844 14.36 14.22 7.08
C ASN A 844 14.74 14.72 5.69
N PHE A 845 14.27 13.97 4.68
CA PHE A 845 14.40 14.34 3.27
C PHE A 845 13.02 14.32 2.61
N ALA A 846 12.76 15.32 1.78
CA ALA A 846 11.59 15.39 0.92
C ALA A 846 12.04 15.47 -0.53
N PHE A 847 11.58 14.53 -1.34
CA PHE A 847 11.87 14.48 -2.78
C PHE A 847 10.67 14.96 -3.58
N PRO A 848 10.88 15.53 -4.79
CA PRO A 848 9.77 15.97 -5.64
C PRO A 848 8.90 14.83 -6.18
N SER A 849 9.34 13.59 -6.02
CA SER A 849 8.61 12.38 -6.40
C SER A 849 8.95 11.22 -5.47
N SER A 850 8.12 10.19 -5.46
CA SER A 850 8.24 9.06 -4.53
C SER A 850 9.57 8.32 -4.70
N VAL A 851 10.12 7.83 -3.61
CA VAL A 851 11.35 7.04 -3.60
C VAL A 851 11.07 5.63 -4.12
N SER A 852 11.85 5.17 -5.08
CA SER A 852 11.79 3.79 -5.61
C SER A 852 12.87 2.89 -5.02
N MET A 853 14.02 3.47 -4.70
CA MET A 853 15.16 2.73 -4.14
C MET A 853 16.01 3.67 -3.28
N VAL A 854 16.51 3.14 -2.18
CA VAL A 854 17.50 3.83 -1.32
C VAL A 854 18.59 2.85 -0.90
N ARG A 855 19.85 3.30 -0.90
CA ARG A 855 21.03 2.53 -0.47
C ARG A 855 22.07 3.45 0.14
N PHE A 856 22.82 2.95 1.13
CA PHE A 856 24.04 3.59 1.58
C PHE A 856 25.23 3.13 0.72
N SER A 857 26.24 4.01 0.59
CA SER A 857 27.57 3.57 0.14
C SER A 857 28.19 2.61 1.16
N ASN A 858 29.16 1.79 0.73
CA ASN A 858 29.79 0.80 1.61
C ASN A 858 30.49 1.44 2.84
N ASP A 859 30.99 2.67 2.70
CA ASP A 859 31.57 3.45 3.80
C ASP A 859 30.53 4.21 4.63
N GLY A 860 29.25 4.14 4.28
CA GLY A 860 28.14 4.79 4.96
C GLY A 860 28.09 6.32 4.83
N LYS A 861 29.04 6.93 4.09
CA LYS A 861 29.14 8.39 4.00
C LYS A 861 28.14 9.01 3.04
N ARG A 862 27.64 8.23 2.08
CA ARG A 862 26.70 8.69 1.05
C ARG A 862 25.41 7.89 1.08
N LEU A 863 24.32 8.59 0.86
CA LEU A 863 23.02 8.00 0.61
C LEU A 863 22.68 8.15 -0.89
N PHE A 864 22.38 7.04 -1.53
CA PHE A 864 21.97 6.95 -2.91
C PHE A 864 20.48 6.74 -2.98
N VAL A 865 19.75 7.62 -3.68
CA VAL A 865 18.31 7.57 -3.79
C VAL A 865 17.89 7.62 -5.24
N VAL A 866 17.00 6.73 -5.65
CA VAL A 866 16.34 6.74 -6.97
C VAL A 866 14.86 7.00 -6.75
N THR A 867 14.31 7.98 -7.44
CA THR A 867 12.89 8.29 -7.40
C THR A 867 12.14 7.66 -8.58
N ASP A 868 10.82 7.58 -8.47
CA ASP A 868 9.95 7.05 -9.51
C ASP A 868 9.99 7.89 -10.81
N SER A 869 10.37 9.18 -10.72
CA SER A 869 10.67 10.03 -11.87
C SER A 869 12.00 9.73 -12.56
N GLN A 870 12.69 8.66 -12.10
CA GLN A 870 13.99 8.21 -12.62
C GLN A 870 15.09 9.26 -12.47
N THR A 871 15.05 9.99 -11.37
CA THR A 871 16.09 10.89 -10.95
C THR A 871 16.88 10.25 -9.81
N VAL A 872 18.18 10.30 -9.92
CA VAL A 872 19.13 9.78 -8.94
C VAL A 872 19.69 10.94 -8.13
N TYR A 873 19.79 10.75 -6.83
CA TYR A 873 20.33 11.71 -5.88
C TYR A 873 21.47 11.07 -5.11
N TRP A 874 22.57 11.81 -4.95
CA TRP A 874 23.67 11.48 -4.06
C TRP A 874 23.69 12.49 -2.93
N ILE A 875 23.64 12.03 -1.70
CA ILE A 875 23.53 12.86 -0.49
C ILE A 875 24.68 12.52 0.44
N ASP A 876 25.37 13.53 0.95
CA ASP A 876 26.36 13.39 2.02
C ASP A 876 25.63 13.26 3.36
N VAL A 877 25.82 12.13 4.04
CA VAL A 877 25.13 11.80 5.29
C VAL A 877 25.60 12.72 6.41
N ALA A 878 26.90 13.00 6.52
CA ALA A 878 27.46 13.85 7.58
C ALA A 878 27.02 15.31 7.41
N ALA A 879 27.13 15.86 6.19
CA ALA A 879 26.67 17.21 5.90
C ALA A 879 25.15 17.37 6.11
N SER A 880 24.38 16.33 5.81
CA SER A 880 22.93 16.35 6.01
C SER A 880 22.54 16.44 7.49
N THR A 881 23.26 15.75 8.37
CA THR A 881 22.98 15.74 9.83
C THR A 881 23.52 16.98 10.53
N ALA A 882 24.60 17.60 10.04
CA ALA A 882 25.17 18.84 10.60
C ALA A 882 24.22 20.06 10.40
N ALA A 883 23.39 20.06 9.38
CA ALA A 883 22.43 21.14 9.10
C ALA A 883 21.34 21.32 10.18
N LEU A 884 21.10 20.32 11.03
CA LEU A 884 20.18 20.43 12.17
C LEU A 884 20.81 21.08 13.40
N SER A 885 22.14 20.98 13.57
CA SER A 885 22.84 21.54 14.73
C SER A 885 23.12 23.04 14.59
N SER A 886 22.97 23.61 13.41
CA SER A 886 23.20 25.07 13.13
C SER A 886 21.89 25.87 13.00
N GLY A 887 20.74 25.25 13.18
CA GLY A 887 19.40 25.84 13.05
C GLY A 887 18.62 25.92 14.39
N ASN A 888 19.29 25.72 15.55
CA ASN A 888 18.71 25.95 16.88
C ASN A 888 19.09 27.33 17.36
#